data_96dbb54a4acf999e6773dce237fd8ef5
#
_entry.id   96dbb54a4acf999e6773dce237fd8ef5
#
_cell.length_a   1.000
_cell.length_b   1.000
_cell.length_c   1.000
_cell.angle_alpha   90.00
_cell.angle_beta   90.00
_cell.angle_gamma   90.00
#
_symmetry.space_group_name_H-M   'P 1'
#
loop_
_entity.id
_entity.type
_entity.pdbx_description
1 polymer ?
#
loop_
_entity_poly.entity_id
_entity_poly.type
_entity_poly.pdbx_seq_one_letter_code
_entity_poly.pdbx_strand_id
1 'polypeptide(L)'
;MLYSGPLILEVFKQEDALKMCLFNQGQAAPTLRQYSQVGVSFFELKHLSLEMVGVLNRLTKDQVSKNQQLKSLQKIGQLLWDHLLSRSIKGKLKDSQSCALTLSLDEELIPIPWELIFDGGDFLGLKFSLGRLVRSKGDSGSLEYRDLQESLKMLILANPNGDLKSAYLEGLNIKNQFSHKTKKVQVDFKSTDIDRHYVKKNICDYDIVHFAGHCEFNKAEAKDSGWALSDGIFKVEDILKMGQSCSLPALVFSNACHSAEVNPVKCGAPRRGTYNGVNLALIDAEYHQSNYGMASAFLFAGVRHYIGSVRKIEDNASLVFAREFYIKLISGASVGESLRLSRLKLVKEYGLASLHWVNYLLYGDPGFVFLKLLPHKDAQRKASLFYKKIILKISLAATFISLCVFLAFWLPKINPTKLYLFYNASAAQRQGSNQKALALGQQLIAKDEDFLAAYPIIASAYQNLGDKDSALKYYLEYLLKSEKLNHRNHLVQAYIKLGWFYQLDGQYAKARELYEKVLSLSRKFKNKQNEALALRKLAVWHIDKNNYDQALGLLTKSAAINLEHSGNFENAKNLACDYFDIGLVFMNKNDYQAAKDFYGKSLKIFQKLKLSNELSDCYFNLGEIHFFQKQYQKALDYYFMGLRLDQQHDNKVNLACGYNMIGELYLEIDDLEQAENYFKQSAELSKQINSRLDLASANYNLGLLYRKKGRKNLAREAWRQAQEIYRSIDVDKYQKIRKELLELDAI
;
A
#
# COMPACT_ATOMS: atom_id res chain seq x y z
N MET A 1 6.13 0.39 -40.81
CA MET A 1 6.99 -0.24 -39.79
C MET A 1 6.59 0.34 -38.46
N LEU A 2 6.07 -0.46 -37.53
CA LEU A 2 5.76 -0.01 -36.15
C LEU A 2 7.08 0.24 -35.43
N TYR A 3 7.26 1.44 -34.91
CA TYR A 3 8.42 1.78 -34.09
C TYR A 3 8.30 1.07 -32.73
N SER A 4 9.12 0.07 -32.49
CA SER A 4 9.07 -0.82 -31.31
C SER A 4 10.26 -0.66 -30.34
N GLY A 5 10.85 0.52 -30.24
CA GLY A 5 12.00 0.79 -29.36
C GLY A 5 11.96 2.15 -28.71
N PRO A 6 12.87 2.46 -27.77
CA PRO A 6 12.98 3.78 -27.16
C PRO A 6 13.16 4.88 -28.20
N LEU A 7 12.40 5.95 -28.09
CA LEU A 7 12.39 7.09 -29.01
C LEU A 7 13.05 8.32 -28.39
N ILE A 8 13.75 9.10 -29.23
CA ILE A 8 14.24 10.42 -28.86
C ILE A 8 13.60 11.43 -29.79
N LEU A 9 12.90 12.41 -29.21
CA LEU A 9 12.39 13.58 -29.90
C LEU A 9 13.27 14.78 -29.53
N GLU A 10 14.14 15.18 -30.45
CA GLU A 10 14.89 16.41 -30.32
C GLU A 10 14.05 17.57 -30.83
N VAL A 11 13.94 18.63 -30.02
CA VAL A 11 13.26 19.88 -30.39
C VAL A 11 14.11 21.04 -29.94
N PHE A 12 14.43 21.94 -30.89
CA PHE A 12 15.17 23.15 -30.60
C PHE A 12 14.58 24.36 -31.31
N LYS A 13 14.72 25.47 -30.65
CA LYS A 13 14.27 26.76 -31.15
C LYS A 13 15.28 27.32 -32.13
N GLN A 14 14.81 27.74 -33.31
CA GLN A 14 15.60 28.53 -34.28
C GLN A 14 14.74 29.68 -34.75
N GLU A 15 15.06 30.90 -34.28
CA GLU A 15 14.28 32.11 -34.56
C GLU A 15 12.78 31.90 -34.24
N ASP A 16 11.89 32.07 -35.22
CA ASP A 16 10.43 31.88 -35.11
C ASP A 16 9.98 30.45 -35.53
N ALA A 17 10.85 29.49 -35.42
CA ALA A 17 10.53 28.11 -35.79
C ALA A 17 11.10 27.11 -34.80
N LEU A 18 10.48 25.96 -34.77
CA LEU A 18 10.99 24.77 -34.08
C LEU A 18 11.55 23.79 -35.10
N LYS A 19 12.81 23.42 -34.95
CA LYS A 19 13.40 22.26 -35.64
C LYS A 19 13.30 21.04 -34.79
N MET A 20 12.91 19.92 -35.37
CA MET A 20 12.69 18.68 -34.65
C MET A 20 13.05 17.42 -35.44
N CYS A 21 13.55 16.43 -34.74
CA CYS A 21 13.85 15.11 -35.28
C CYS A 21 13.39 14.01 -34.31
N LEU A 22 12.73 12.97 -34.82
CA LEU A 22 12.35 11.79 -34.04
C LEU A 22 13.12 10.57 -34.58
N PHE A 23 13.85 9.88 -33.70
CA PHE A 23 14.63 8.70 -34.06
C PHE A 23 14.67 7.67 -32.90
N ASN A 24 15.04 6.41 -33.22
CA ASN A 24 15.15 5.36 -32.22
C ASN A 24 16.52 5.45 -31.49
N GLN A 25 16.48 5.33 -30.18
CA GLN A 25 17.68 5.15 -29.35
C GLN A 25 18.25 3.76 -29.60
N GLY A 26 19.50 3.65 -30.08
CA GLY A 26 20.17 2.35 -30.30
C GLY A 26 20.23 1.87 -31.75
N GLN A 27 19.61 2.53 -32.70
CA GLN A 27 20.02 2.41 -34.09
C GLN A 27 21.35 3.15 -34.26
N ALA A 28 22.35 2.52 -34.93
CA ALA A 28 23.57 3.21 -35.29
C ALA A 28 23.23 4.61 -35.81
N ALA A 29 23.85 5.63 -35.24
CA ALA A 29 23.49 7.01 -35.57
C ALA A 29 23.43 7.17 -37.08
N PRO A 30 22.27 7.50 -37.67
CA PRO A 30 22.18 7.64 -39.10
C PRO A 30 23.18 8.68 -39.54
N THR A 31 23.92 8.43 -40.59
CA THR A 31 24.90 9.37 -41.18
C THR A 31 24.26 10.70 -41.58
N LEU A 32 22.94 10.74 -41.70
CA LEU A 32 22.17 11.94 -41.98
C LEU A 32 20.90 11.98 -41.11
N ARG A 33 20.78 13.01 -40.22
CA ARG A 33 19.54 13.30 -39.50
C ARG A 33 18.71 14.31 -40.27
N GLN A 34 17.49 13.93 -40.61
CA GLN A 34 16.56 14.83 -41.26
C GLN A 34 15.71 15.53 -40.18
N TYR A 35 15.81 16.84 -40.14
CA TYR A 35 15.01 17.67 -39.27
C TYR A 35 13.82 18.22 -40.04
N SER A 36 12.65 18.16 -39.45
CA SER A 36 11.48 18.89 -39.90
C SER A 36 11.39 20.24 -39.16
N GLN A 37 10.88 21.25 -39.83
CA GLN A 37 10.72 22.58 -39.30
C GLN A 37 9.25 22.98 -39.24
N VAL A 38 8.84 23.65 -38.16
CA VAL A 38 7.48 24.15 -37.94
C VAL A 38 7.61 25.63 -37.51
N GLY A 39 7.01 26.55 -38.26
CA GLY A 39 6.87 27.95 -37.84
C GLY A 39 5.90 28.02 -36.65
N VAL A 40 6.31 28.67 -35.59
CA VAL A 40 5.50 28.76 -34.35
C VAL A 40 5.50 30.18 -33.82
N SER A 41 4.36 30.59 -33.33
CA SER A 41 4.26 31.80 -32.50
C SER A 41 4.60 31.44 -31.05
N PHE A 42 5.78 31.78 -30.58
CA PHE A 42 6.18 31.54 -29.19
C PHE A 42 5.27 32.26 -28.19
N PHE A 43 4.69 33.39 -28.57
CA PHE A 43 3.68 34.07 -27.77
C PHE A 43 2.42 33.19 -27.59
N GLU A 44 1.93 32.59 -28.66
CA GLU A 44 0.76 31.74 -28.65
C GLU A 44 1.02 30.45 -27.87
N LEU A 45 2.19 29.82 -28.07
CA LEU A 45 2.59 28.64 -27.29
C LEU A 45 2.66 28.92 -25.79
N LYS A 46 3.22 30.09 -25.43
CA LYS A 46 3.27 30.52 -24.03
C LYS A 46 1.86 30.77 -23.49
N HIS A 47 0.98 31.40 -24.25
CA HIS A 47 -0.41 31.64 -23.87
C HIS A 47 -1.15 30.31 -23.64
N LEU A 48 -1.08 29.35 -24.56
CA LEU A 48 -1.68 28.03 -24.43
C LEU A 48 -1.14 27.28 -23.22
N SER A 49 0.16 27.36 -22.96
CA SER A 49 0.76 26.72 -21.79
C SER A 49 0.25 27.32 -20.47
N LEU A 50 0.14 28.65 -20.40
CA LEU A 50 -0.41 29.34 -19.23
C LEU A 50 -1.89 29.08 -19.04
N GLU A 51 -2.69 29.02 -20.12
CA GLU A 51 -4.09 28.66 -20.08
C GLU A 51 -4.26 27.23 -19.55
N MET A 52 -3.45 26.28 -20.00
CA MET A 52 -3.45 24.90 -19.53
C MET A 52 -3.15 24.80 -18.04
N VAL A 53 -2.11 25.50 -17.55
CA VAL A 53 -1.79 25.59 -16.12
C VAL A 53 -2.94 26.25 -15.34
N GLY A 54 -3.55 27.29 -15.90
CA GLY A 54 -4.74 27.92 -15.31
C GLY A 54 -5.92 26.96 -15.16
N VAL A 55 -6.17 26.13 -16.17
CA VAL A 55 -7.20 25.08 -16.13
C VAL A 55 -6.87 24.03 -15.06
N LEU A 56 -5.61 23.58 -14.98
CA LEU A 56 -5.16 22.59 -13.99
C LEU A 56 -5.32 23.09 -12.55
N ASN A 57 -5.11 24.37 -12.30
CA ASN A 57 -5.14 24.93 -10.94
C ASN A 57 -6.54 25.33 -10.47
N ARG A 58 -7.58 25.18 -11.31
CA ARG A 58 -8.98 25.39 -10.88
C ARG A 58 -9.41 24.28 -9.93
N LEU A 59 -9.80 24.64 -8.72
CA LEU A 59 -10.35 23.71 -7.75
C LEU A 59 -11.81 23.41 -8.11
N THR A 60 -12.06 22.21 -8.61
CA THR A 60 -13.41 21.72 -8.92
C THR A 60 -13.78 20.57 -8.00
N LYS A 61 -14.94 20.65 -7.33
CA LYS A 61 -15.38 19.65 -6.37
C LYS A 61 -16.35 18.61 -6.96
N ASP A 62 -17.18 19.04 -7.91
CA ASP A 62 -18.18 18.18 -8.52
C ASP A 62 -17.67 17.50 -9.80
N GLN A 63 -18.27 16.34 -10.14
CA GLN A 63 -17.85 15.51 -11.26
C GLN A 63 -18.11 16.16 -12.64
N VAL A 64 -19.16 16.97 -12.75
CA VAL A 64 -19.51 17.65 -14.02
C VAL A 64 -18.45 18.68 -14.35
N SER A 65 -18.05 19.51 -13.39
CA SER A 65 -16.98 20.50 -13.53
C SER A 65 -15.62 19.85 -13.81
N LYS A 66 -15.32 18.70 -13.19
CA LYS A 66 -14.11 17.92 -13.50
C LYS A 66 -14.08 17.41 -14.94
N ASN A 67 -15.19 16.91 -15.44
CA ASN A 67 -15.28 16.45 -16.83
C ASN A 67 -15.16 17.63 -17.82
N GLN A 68 -15.72 18.78 -17.50
CA GLN A 68 -15.56 20.00 -18.31
C GLN A 68 -14.10 20.48 -18.31
N GLN A 69 -13.45 20.44 -17.16
CA GLN A 69 -12.02 20.75 -17.01
C GLN A 69 -11.15 19.83 -17.87
N LEU A 70 -11.42 18.52 -17.85
CA LEU A 70 -10.74 17.53 -18.69
C LEU A 70 -10.92 17.84 -20.18
N LYS A 71 -12.15 18.13 -20.62
CA LYS A 71 -12.42 18.51 -22.03
C LYS A 71 -11.64 19.78 -22.44
N SER A 72 -11.54 20.76 -21.56
CA SER A 72 -10.73 21.96 -21.83
C SER A 72 -9.25 21.62 -21.98
N LEU A 73 -8.72 20.75 -21.11
CA LEU A 73 -7.31 20.29 -21.22
C LEU A 73 -7.06 19.49 -22.51
N GLN A 74 -7.99 18.62 -22.91
CA GLN A 74 -7.90 17.87 -24.18
C GLN A 74 -7.87 18.83 -25.36
N LYS A 75 -8.71 19.88 -25.36
CA LYS A 75 -8.75 20.89 -26.42
C LYS A 75 -7.44 21.67 -26.51
N ILE A 76 -6.93 22.18 -25.39
CA ILE A 76 -5.65 22.91 -25.36
C ILE A 76 -4.50 21.96 -25.72
N GLY A 77 -4.51 20.73 -25.22
CA GLY A 77 -3.51 19.71 -25.55
C GLY A 77 -3.50 19.36 -27.05
N GLN A 78 -4.67 19.34 -27.70
CA GLN A 78 -4.78 19.14 -29.15
C GLN A 78 -4.22 20.35 -29.92
N LEU A 79 -4.49 21.58 -29.47
CA LEU A 79 -3.91 22.77 -30.07
C LEU A 79 -2.38 22.76 -29.98
N LEU A 80 -1.83 22.40 -28.80
CA LEU A 80 -0.38 22.22 -28.65
C LEU A 80 0.18 21.12 -29.58
N TRP A 81 -0.52 19.99 -29.71
CA TRP A 81 -0.16 18.95 -30.68
C TRP A 81 -0.10 19.51 -32.12
N ASP A 82 -1.08 20.32 -32.48
CA ASP A 82 -1.19 20.84 -33.83
C ASP A 82 -0.18 21.93 -34.14
N HIS A 83 0.17 22.80 -33.19
CA HIS A 83 1.08 23.88 -33.35
C HIS A 83 2.55 23.49 -33.14
N LEU A 84 2.86 22.55 -32.22
CA LEU A 84 4.23 22.18 -31.88
C LEU A 84 4.85 21.17 -32.83
N LEU A 85 4.08 20.20 -33.33
CA LEU A 85 4.64 19.04 -33.99
C LEU A 85 4.43 19.03 -35.49
N SER A 86 5.47 18.71 -36.27
CA SER A 86 5.36 18.54 -37.71
C SER A 86 4.47 17.32 -38.07
N ARG A 87 3.90 17.33 -39.28
CA ARG A 87 3.06 16.24 -39.79
C ARG A 87 3.78 14.87 -39.74
N SER A 88 5.07 14.85 -40.06
CA SER A 88 5.87 13.63 -40.04
C SER A 88 6.04 13.09 -38.60
N ILE A 89 6.32 13.97 -37.63
CA ILE A 89 6.45 13.59 -36.21
C ILE A 89 5.11 13.09 -35.65
N LYS A 90 4.02 13.80 -35.93
CA LYS A 90 2.66 13.40 -35.53
C LYS A 90 2.32 11.99 -36.00
N GLY A 91 2.58 11.67 -37.29
CA GLY A 91 2.34 10.32 -37.81
C GLY A 91 3.13 9.25 -37.05
N LYS A 92 4.45 9.46 -36.91
CA LYS A 92 5.33 8.53 -36.20
C LYS A 92 4.92 8.30 -34.74
N LEU A 93 4.56 9.38 -33.99
CA LEU A 93 4.10 9.25 -32.59
C LEU A 93 2.74 8.56 -32.47
N LYS A 94 1.82 8.79 -33.45
CA LYS A 94 0.52 8.09 -33.46
C LYS A 94 0.69 6.57 -33.68
N ASP A 95 1.56 6.21 -34.61
CA ASP A 95 1.79 4.82 -35.01
C ASP A 95 2.69 4.06 -34.03
N SER A 96 3.36 4.77 -33.09
CA SER A 96 4.24 4.16 -32.12
C SER A 96 3.47 3.48 -30.99
N GLN A 97 3.93 2.27 -30.61
CA GLN A 97 3.47 1.62 -29.39
C GLN A 97 4.00 2.36 -28.16
N SER A 98 3.40 2.09 -27.01
CA SER A 98 3.88 2.61 -25.72
C SER A 98 5.34 2.21 -25.48
N CYS A 99 6.24 3.18 -25.42
CA CYS A 99 7.68 2.99 -25.20
C CYS A 99 8.27 4.19 -24.45
N ALA A 100 9.57 4.12 -24.15
CA ALA A 100 10.29 5.27 -23.62
C ALA A 100 10.36 6.37 -24.68
N LEU A 101 9.99 7.60 -24.32
CA LEU A 101 10.10 8.80 -25.15
C LEU A 101 10.94 9.85 -24.42
N THR A 102 12.16 10.06 -24.90
CA THR A 102 13.04 11.10 -24.39
C THR A 102 12.80 12.38 -25.16
N LEU A 103 12.42 13.44 -24.47
CA LEU A 103 12.33 14.80 -25.02
C LEU A 103 13.65 15.53 -24.79
N SER A 104 14.42 15.77 -25.84
CA SER A 104 15.63 16.57 -25.78
C SER A 104 15.27 18.02 -26.18
N LEU A 105 15.21 18.91 -25.19
CA LEU A 105 14.60 20.22 -25.28
C LEU A 105 15.61 21.34 -24.97
N ASP A 106 15.50 22.45 -25.67
CA ASP A 106 16.11 23.69 -25.22
C ASP A 106 15.41 24.24 -23.98
N GLU A 107 16.12 24.97 -23.13
CA GLU A 107 15.61 25.53 -21.88
C GLU A 107 14.28 26.26 -22.04
N GLU A 108 14.15 27.04 -23.15
CA GLU A 108 12.97 27.83 -23.44
C GLU A 108 11.70 26.99 -23.71
N LEU A 109 11.86 25.69 -24.01
CA LEU A 109 10.77 24.76 -24.30
C LEU A 109 10.32 23.91 -23.08
N ILE A 110 11.03 24.03 -21.96
CA ILE A 110 10.73 23.30 -20.73
C ILE A 110 9.36 23.67 -20.12
N PRO A 111 8.94 24.98 -20.12
CA PRO A 111 7.65 25.37 -19.56
C PRO A 111 6.44 24.79 -20.29
N ILE A 112 6.63 24.26 -21.51
CA ILE A 112 5.55 23.61 -22.26
C ILE A 112 5.16 22.31 -21.55
N PRO A 113 3.87 22.10 -21.27
CA PRO A 113 3.37 20.89 -20.59
C PRO A 113 3.28 19.68 -21.54
N TRP A 114 4.44 19.17 -21.96
CA TRP A 114 4.58 18.08 -22.93
C TRP A 114 3.77 16.83 -22.59
N GLU A 115 3.64 16.52 -21.30
CA GLU A 115 2.85 15.38 -20.80
C GLU A 115 1.36 15.50 -21.12
N LEU A 116 0.88 16.74 -21.30
CA LEU A 116 -0.51 17.08 -21.54
C LEU A 116 -0.83 17.36 -23.00
N ILE A 117 0.14 17.21 -23.90
CA ILE A 117 -0.13 17.22 -25.33
C ILE A 117 -1.04 16.02 -25.65
N PHE A 118 -2.15 16.28 -26.35
CA PHE A 118 -3.19 15.31 -26.65
C PHE A 118 -3.21 14.99 -28.14
N ASP A 119 -3.05 13.71 -28.52
CA ASP A 119 -2.93 13.29 -29.92
C ASP A 119 -4.28 13.00 -30.61
N GLY A 120 -5.39 13.29 -29.92
CA GLY A 120 -6.76 12.98 -30.33
C GLY A 120 -7.31 11.68 -29.74
N GLY A 121 -6.44 10.85 -29.15
CA GLY A 121 -6.80 9.62 -28.42
C GLY A 121 -6.31 9.66 -26.98
N ASP A 122 -5.02 9.90 -26.78
CA ASP A 122 -4.36 9.88 -25.47
C ASP A 122 -3.49 11.10 -25.23
N PHE A 123 -3.24 11.38 -23.95
CA PHE A 123 -2.19 12.30 -23.55
C PHE A 123 -0.82 11.65 -23.66
N LEU A 124 0.21 12.37 -24.16
CA LEU A 124 1.56 11.83 -24.31
C LEU A 124 2.11 11.24 -23.02
N GLY A 125 1.84 11.88 -21.86
CA GLY A 125 2.30 11.40 -20.56
C GLY A 125 1.64 10.10 -20.06
N LEU A 126 0.52 9.68 -20.65
CA LEU A 126 -0.11 8.38 -20.39
C LEU A 126 0.30 7.34 -21.43
N LYS A 127 0.48 7.77 -22.68
CA LYS A 127 0.87 6.90 -23.79
C LYS A 127 2.33 6.48 -23.70
N PHE A 128 3.25 7.39 -23.38
CA PHE A 128 4.69 7.16 -23.37
C PHE A 128 5.30 7.24 -21.97
N SER A 129 6.36 6.46 -21.76
CA SER A 129 7.28 6.61 -20.63
C SER A 129 8.17 7.83 -20.89
N LEU A 130 7.67 9.00 -20.51
CA LEU A 130 8.21 10.30 -20.94
C LEU A 130 9.23 10.83 -19.94
N GLY A 131 10.38 11.29 -20.44
CA GLY A 131 11.42 12.00 -19.67
C GLY A 131 12.00 13.16 -20.47
N ARG A 132 12.50 14.18 -19.77
CA ARG A 132 13.03 15.41 -20.36
C ARG A 132 14.54 15.49 -20.17
N LEU A 133 15.28 15.67 -21.26
CA LEU A 133 16.69 16.04 -21.26
C LEU A 133 16.79 17.51 -21.67
N VAL A 134 17.38 18.31 -20.81
CA VAL A 134 17.53 19.76 -21.03
C VAL A 134 18.86 20.04 -21.66
N ARG A 135 18.86 20.82 -22.74
CA ARG A 135 20.08 21.38 -23.36
C ARG A 135 20.28 22.78 -22.84
N SER A 136 21.25 22.95 -21.94
CA SER A 136 21.62 24.26 -21.43
C SER A 136 22.64 24.94 -22.33
N LYS A 137 22.56 26.28 -22.44
CA LYS A 137 23.56 27.11 -23.05
C LYS A 137 24.70 27.50 -22.10
N GLY A 138 24.54 27.18 -20.79
CA GLY A 138 25.55 27.41 -19.77
C GLY A 138 26.68 26.41 -19.87
N ASP A 139 27.91 26.86 -19.58
CA ASP A 139 29.08 25.99 -19.50
C ASP A 139 28.91 25.03 -18.27
N SER A 140 28.45 23.83 -18.52
CA SER A 140 28.45 22.78 -17.51
C SER A 140 29.85 22.19 -17.52
N GLY A 141 30.65 22.51 -16.51
CA GLY A 141 31.91 21.78 -16.26
C GLY A 141 31.65 20.27 -16.32
N SER A 142 32.68 19.46 -16.43
CA SER A 142 32.54 17.99 -16.51
C SER A 142 31.66 17.47 -15.37
N LEU A 143 30.39 17.17 -15.65
CA LEU A 143 29.47 16.62 -14.66
C LEU A 143 29.91 15.17 -14.34
N GLU A 144 30.43 14.98 -13.15
CA GLU A 144 30.69 13.64 -12.64
C GLU A 144 29.39 13.00 -12.11
N TYR A 145 28.87 12.06 -12.88
CA TYR A 145 27.72 11.29 -12.46
C TYR A 145 28.14 10.17 -11.51
N ARG A 146 27.34 9.95 -10.49
CA ARG A 146 27.53 8.86 -9.51
C ARG A 146 27.52 7.50 -10.18
N ASP A 147 28.55 6.69 -9.92
CA ASP A 147 28.62 5.28 -10.34
C ASP A 147 27.79 4.41 -9.39
N LEU A 148 26.86 3.65 -9.98
CA LEU A 148 25.96 2.78 -9.22
C LEU A 148 26.63 1.43 -8.95
N GLN A 149 26.61 1.04 -7.69
CA GLN A 149 27.08 -0.27 -7.25
C GLN A 149 25.99 -1.34 -7.41
N GLU A 150 26.33 -2.63 -7.28
CA GLU A 150 25.35 -3.73 -7.32
C GLU A 150 24.31 -3.65 -6.18
N SER A 151 24.70 -3.10 -5.03
CA SER A 151 23.81 -2.80 -3.90
C SER A 151 23.64 -1.31 -3.76
N LEU A 152 22.42 -0.85 -3.99
CA LEU A 152 22.06 0.56 -3.93
C LEU A 152 21.74 1.01 -2.49
N LYS A 153 22.04 2.27 -2.18
CA LYS A 153 21.63 2.91 -0.93
C LYS A 153 20.54 3.95 -1.20
N MET A 154 19.48 3.89 -0.42
CA MET A 154 18.36 4.84 -0.52
C MET A 154 18.14 5.57 0.80
N LEU A 155 18.07 6.88 0.74
CA LEU A 155 17.66 7.75 1.85
C LEU A 155 16.21 8.22 1.66
N ILE A 156 15.39 8.03 2.67
CA ILE A 156 14.04 8.59 2.72
C ILE A 156 14.00 9.66 3.80
N LEU A 157 13.71 10.88 3.36
CA LEU A 157 13.50 12.06 4.21
C LEU A 157 12.02 12.40 4.19
N ALA A 158 11.30 12.11 5.28
CA ALA A 158 9.84 12.25 5.29
C ALA A 158 9.38 13.07 6.48
N ASN A 159 8.50 14.05 6.23
CA ASN A 159 7.91 14.90 7.27
C ASN A 159 8.94 15.61 8.16
N PRO A 160 9.84 16.44 7.60
CA PRO A 160 10.93 17.08 8.34
C PRO A 160 10.48 17.87 9.55
N ASN A 161 9.35 18.57 9.44
CA ASN A 161 8.82 19.48 10.46
C ASN A 161 7.85 18.81 11.43
N GLY A 162 7.50 17.52 11.21
CA GLY A 162 6.57 16.78 12.06
C GLY A 162 5.08 17.10 11.83
N ASP A 163 4.74 17.96 10.86
CA ASP A 163 3.40 18.50 10.59
C ASP A 163 2.62 17.75 9.49
N LEU A 164 3.30 16.90 8.68
CA LEU A 164 2.72 16.18 7.55
C LEU A 164 2.65 14.67 7.78
N LYS A 165 1.58 14.19 8.40
CA LYS A 165 1.35 12.76 8.65
C LYS A 165 1.37 11.91 7.37
N SER A 166 0.80 12.42 6.28
CA SER A 166 0.79 11.74 4.97
C SER A 166 2.19 11.51 4.41
N ALA A 167 3.08 12.48 4.54
CA ALA A 167 4.48 12.36 4.13
C ALA A 167 5.23 11.30 4.94
N TYR A 168 4.99 11.24 6.24
CA TYR A 168 5.53 10.18 7.10
C TYR A 168 5.07 8.79 6.65
N LEU A 169 3.76 8.61 6.43
CA LEU A 169 3.19 7.34 5.98
C LEU A 169 3.71 6.93 4.60
N GLU A 170 3.93 7.88 3.72
CA GLU A 170 4.53 7.63 2.41
C GLU A 170 5.95 7.07 2.54
N GLY A 171 6.81 7.73 3.31
CA GLY A 171 8.18 7.29 3.54
C GLY A 171 8.26 5.90 4.19
N LEU A 172 7.42 5.65 5.19
CA LEU A 172 7.33 4.34 5.85
C LEU A 172 6.87 3.24 4.88
N ASN A 173 5.89 3.54 4.01
CA ASN A 173 5.43 2.63 2.98
C ASN A 173 6.54 2.23 2.02
N ILE A 174 7.31 3.21 1.56
CA ILE A 174 8.43 2.98 0.63
C ILE A 174 9.49 2.11 1.31
N LYS A 175 9.91 2.45 2.54
CA LYS A 175 10.85 1.64 3.34
C LYS A 175 10.42 0.19 3.42
N ASN A 176 9.15 -0.07 3.79
CA ASN A 176 8.64 -1.42 3.96
C ASN A 176 8.66 -2.22 2.64
N GLN A 177 8.38 -1.57 1.51
CA GLN A 177 8.44 -2.25 0.21
C GLN A 177 9.85 -2.75 -0.15
N PHE A 178 10.87 -1.94 0.10
CA PHE A 178 12.25 -2.35 -0.17
C PHE A 178 12.72 -3.44 0.79
N SER A 179 12.44 -3.31 2.08
CA SER A 179 12.85 -4.29 3.10
C SER A 179 12.30 -5.70 2.84
N HIS A 180 11.11 -5.80 2.21
CA HIS A 180 10.45 -7.07 1.96
C HIS A 180 10.73 -7.68 0.58
N LYS A 181 11.08 -6.88 -0.42
CA LYS A 181 11.14 -7.34 -1.82
C LYS A 181 12.53 -7.51 -2.39
N THR A 182 13.53 -6.83 -1.86
CA THR A 182 14.89 -6.89 -2.40
C THR A 182 15.93 -6.66 -1.33
N LYS A 183 17.00 -7.48 -1.38
CA LYS A 183 18.23 -7.24 -0.60
C LYS A 183 19.23 -6.33 -1.33
N LYS A 184 18.90 -5.90 -2.56
CA LYS A 184 19.78 -5.09 -3.40
C LYS A 184 19.72 -3.60 -3.09
N VAL A 185 18.81 -3.16 -2.21
CA VAL A 185 18.70 -1.77 -1.82
C VAL A 185 18.66 -1.70 -0.29
N GLN A 186 19.65 -1.03 0.28
CA GLN A 186 19.65 -0.65 1.69
C GLN A 186 18.86 0.64 1.83
N VAL A 187 17.89 0.70 2.74
CA VAL A 187 17.02 1.86 2.92
C VAL A 187 17.17 2.42 4.31
N ASP A 188 17.60 3.67 4.38
CA ASP A 188 17.62 4.47 5.59
C ASP A 188 16.44 5.44 5.58
N PHE A 189 15.71 5.48 6.69
CA PHE A 189 14.50 6.29 6.84
C PHE A 189 14.69 7.24 8.02
N LYS A 190 14.59 8.53 7.73
CA LYS A 190 14.60 9.61 8.72
C LYS A 190 13.29 10.38 8.62
N SER A 191 12.65 10.59 9.77
CA SER A 191 11.46 11.43 9.90
C SER A 191 11.56 12.28 11.15
N THR A 192 11.02 13.48 11.09
CA THR A 192 11.11 14.51 12.13
C THR A 192 12.55 14.96 12.44
N ASP A 193 12.72 16.20 12.85
CA ASP A 193 14.02 16.79 13.18
C ASP A 193 15.08 16.57 12.07
N ILE A 194 14.67 16.80 10.83
CA ILE A 194 15.57 16.76 9.68
C ILE A 194 16.02 18.20 9.40
N ASP A 195 17.24 18.52 9.81
CA ASP A 195 17.84 19.82 9.60
C ASP A 195 18.73 19.86 8.34
N ARG A 196 19.15 21.07 7.93
CA ARG A 196 20.03 21.28 6.77
C ARG A 196 21.38 20.60 6.93
N HIS A 197 21.90 20.57 8.17
CA HIS A 197 23.19 19.92 8.47
C HIS A 197 23.12 18.42 8.20
N TYR A 198 22.04 17.76 8.67
CA TYR A 198 21.81 16.34 8.42
C TYR A 198 21.76 16.03 6.92
N VAL A 199 21.01 16.84 6.14
CA VAL A 199 20.89 16.63 4.69
C VAL A 199 22.24 16.80 4.02
N LYS A 200 22.98 17.91 4.31
CA LYS A 200 24.30 18.19 3.74
C LYS A 200 25.32 17.10 4.05
N LYS A 201 25.27 16.55 5.26
CA LYS A 201 26.21 15.52 5.71
C LYS A 201 25.98 14.16 5.05
N ASN A 202 24.72 13.82 4.77
CA ASN A 202 24.39 12.43 4.44
C ASN A 202 23.95 12.23 2.98
N ILE A 203 23.41 13.22 2.28
CA ILE A 203 22.77 13.03 0.96
C ILE A 203 23.72 12.45 -0.09
N CYS A 204 25.01 12.74 0.00
CA CYS A 204 26.05 12.24 -0.92
C CYS A 204 26.40 10.76 -0.73
N ASP A 205 25.96 10.12 0.35
CA ASP A 205 26.24 8.71 0.62
C ASP A 205 25.23 7.75 -0.05
N TYR A 206 24.18 8.32 -0.69
CA TYR A 206 23.05 7.56 -1.21
C TYR A 206 22.92 7.66 -2.74
N ASP A 207 22.42 6.59 -3.34
CA ASP A 207 22.18 6.49 -4.78
C ASP A 207 20.79 7.00 -5.16
N ILE A 208 19.85 6.86 -4.24
CA ILE A 208 18.46 7.30 -4.39
C ILE A 208 18.05 8.11 -3.16
N VAL A 209 17.46 9.27 -3.38
CA VAL A 209 16.86 10.08 -2.31
C VAL A 209 15.38 10.30 -2.60
N HIS A 210 14.56 10.02 -1.61
CA HIS A 210 13.14 10.35 -1.61
C HIS A 210 12.85 11.38 -0.52
N PHE A 211 12.35 12.53 -0.93
CA PHE A 211 11.90 13.58 -0.04
C PHE A 211 10.38 13.70 -0.07
N ALA A 212 9.74 13.64 1.08
CA ALA A 212 8.30 13.87 1.25
C ALA A 212 8.08 14.93 2.34
N GLY A 213 7.69 16.13 1.94
CA GLY A 213 7.58 17.27 2.82
C GLY A 213 7.11 18.53 2.12
N HIS A 214 7.30 19.67 2.74
CA HIS A 214 7.03 20.96 2.13
C HIS A 214 8.20 21.41 1.24
N CYS A 215 7.87 22.13 0.16
CA CYS A 215 8.82 22.88 -0.65
C CYS A 215 8.35 24.32 -0.73
N GLU A 216 9.24 25.24 -0.42
CA GLU A 216 8.98 26.67 -0.58
C GLU A 216 9.50 27.13 -1.94
N PHE A 217 8.62 27.73 -2.70
CA PHE A 217 8.92 28.28 -4.01
C PHE A 217 8.91 29.80 -3.96
N ASN A 218 10.08 30.41 -4.06
CA ASN A 218 10.23 31.87 -4.11
C ASN A 218 10.11 32.35 -5.54
N LYS A 219 8.98 33.01 -5.85
CA LYS A 219 8.72 33.57 -7.20
C LYS A 219 9.63 34.76 -7.60
N ALA A 220 10.17 35.43 -6.62
CA ALA A 220 11.05 36.60 -6.86
C ALA A 220 12.49 36.16 -7.12
N GLU A 221 12.99 35.21 -6.32
CA GLU A 221 14.35 34.71 -6.42
C GLU A 221 14.35 33.18 -6.37
N ALA A 222 14.45 32.52 -7.52
CA ALA A 222 14.42 31.06 -7.62
C ALA A 222 15.53 30.36 -6.81
N LYS A 223 16.66 31.01 -6.55
CA LYS A 223 17.78 30.50 -5.73
C LYS A 223 17.41 30.30 -4.26
N ASP A 224 16.38 31.02 -3.77
CA ASP A 224 15.87 30.91 -2.41
C ASP A 224 14.77 29.85 -2.24
N SER A 225 14.36 29.20 -3.33
CA SER A 225 13.46 28.05 -3.29
C SER A 225 14.18 26.84 -2.74
N GLY A 226 13.43 25.93 -2.05
CA GLY A 226 14.05 24.76 -1.48
C GLY A 226 13.13 23.87 -0.66
N TRP A 227 13.67 22.77 -0.14
CA TRP A 227 12.98 21.92 0.80
C TRP A 227 12.88 22.57 2.17
N ALA A 228 11.68 22.67 2.71
CA ALA A 228 11.46 23.14 4.08
C ALA A 228 11.85 22.05 5.08
N LEU A 229 12.85 22.33 5.89
CA LEU A 229 13.40 21.44 6.91
C LEU A 229 13.16 22.02 8.31
N SER A 230 13.46 21.26 9.36
CA SER A 230 13.19 21.67 10.73
C SER A 230 13.91 22.94 11.20
N ASP A 231 15.04 23.30 10.57
CA ASP A 231 15.85 24.49 10.86
C ASP A 231 15.81 25.57 9.76
N GLY A 232 14.93 25.42 8.76
CA GLY A 232 14.78 26.35 7.66
C GLY A 232 14.82 25.70 6.27
N ILE A 233 15.12 26.47 5.23
CA ILE A 233 15.05 26.01 3.83
C ILE A 233 16.40 25.49 3.37
N PHE A 234 16.42 24.25 2.84
CA PHE A 234 17.55 23.70 2.09
C PHE A 234 17.47 24.19 0.66
N LYS A 235 18.25 25.24 0.35
CA LYS A 235 18.10 26.07 -0.84
C LYS A 235 18.78 25.47 -2.08
N VAL A 236 18.38 25.97 -3.25
CA VAL A 236 19.04 25.75 -4.55
C VAL A 236 20.54 26.00 -4.48
N GLU A 237 20.98 27.06 -3.80
CA GLU A 237 22.40 27.39 -3.63
C GLU A 237 23.19 26.32 -2.86
N ASP A 238 22.56 25.71 -1.83
CA ASP A 238 23.15 24.61 -1.06
C ASP A 238 23.43 23.39 -1.95
N ILE A 239 22.46 23.06 -2.82
CA ILE A 239 22.57 21.94 -3.76
C ILE A 239 23.72 22.16 -4.74
N LEU A 240 23.82 23.35 -5.34
CA LEU A 240 24.87 23.68 -6.31
C LEU A 240 26.27 23.63 -5.67
N LYS A 241 26.42 24.15 -4.43
CA LYS A 241 27.68 24.06 -3.68
C LYS A 241 28.07 22.61 -3.37
N MET A 242 27.11 21.75 -3.05
CA MET A 242 27.35 20.34 -2.78
C MET A 242 27.79 19.57 -4.03
N GLY A 243 27.19 19.85 -5.20
CA GLY A 243 27.58 19.21 -6.46
C GLY A 243 29.03 19.47 -6.86
N GLN A 244 29.66 20.54 -6.33
CA GLN A 244 31.09 20.82 -6.53
C GLN A 244 32.00 20.02 -5.59
N SER A 245 31.46 19.44 -4.52
CA SER A 245 32.23 18.81 -3.45
C SER A 245 32.05 17.29 -3.36
N CYS A 246 30.95 16.76 -3.86
CA CYS A 246 30.62 15.34 -3.79
C CYS A 246 29.66 14.89 -4.89
N SER A 247 29.70 13.60 -5.24
CA SER A 247 28.75 13.00 -6.18
C SER A 247 27.37 12.89 -5.55
N LEU A 248 26.40 13.61 -6.09
CA LEU A 248 25.00 13.58 -5.65
C LEU A 248 24.28 12.30 -6.08
N PRO A 249 23.11 12.00 -5.50
CA PRO A 249 22.32 10.81 -5.84
C PRO A 249 22.00 10.70 -7.33
N ALA A 250 21.94 9.47 -7.84
CA ALA A 250 21.55 9.24 -9.24
C ALA A 250 20.06 9.47 -9.50
N LEU A 251 19.21 9.33 -8.44
CA LEU A 251 17.78 9.67 -8.49
C LEU A 251 17.38 10.48 -7.25
N VAL A 252 16.76 11.63 -7.48
CA VAL A 252 16.06 12.41 -6.48
C VAL A 252 14.57 12.43 -6.82
N PHE A 253 13.74 11.88 -5.93
CA PHE A 253 12.28 11.98 -6.01
C PHE A 253 11.83 12.98 -4.95
N SER A 254 11.43 14.17 -5.38
CA SER A 254 10.92 15.23 -4.50
C SER A 254 9.39 15.28 -4.53
N ASN A 255 8.77 14.59 -3.57
CA ASN A 255 7.32 14.60 -3.39
C ASN A 255 6.92 15.77 -2.47
N ALA A 256 7.07 16.96 -3.01
CA ALA A 256 6.75 18.20 -2.35
C ALA A 256 6.07 19.14 -3.34
N CYS A 257 5.15 19.97 -2.87
CA CYS A 257 4.42 20.89 -3.73
C CYS A 257 5.39 21.80 -4.50
N HIS A 258 5.13 21.97 -5.80
CA HIS A 258 5.90 22.88 -6.67
C HIS A 258 7.40 22.56 -6.82
N SER A 259 7.85 21.37 -6.49
CA SER A 259 9.27 20.99 -6.52
C SER A 259 9.86 20.87 -7.94
N ALA A 260 9.01 20.81 -8.97
CA ALA A 260 9.40 20.86 -10.40
C ALA A 260 8.75 22.03 -11.14
N GLU A 261 8.20 23.01 -10.41
CA GLU A 261 7.56 24.17 -11.03
C GLU A 261 8.62 25.05 -11.72
N VAL A 262 8.29 25.45 -12.94
CA VAL A 262 9.03 26.43 -13.72
C VAL A 262 8.25 27.74 -13.68
N ASN A 263 8.89 28.84 -13.33
CA ASN A 263 8.23 30.14 -13.19
C ASN A 263 7.55 30.54 -14.50
N PRO A 264 6.23 30.73 -14.56
CA PRO A 264 5.64 31.51 -15.62
C PRO A 264 5.94 32.97 -15.30
N VAL A 265 6.68 33.64 -16.18
CA VAL A 265 6.93 35.06 -16.10
C VAL A 265 5.63 35.80 -15.79
N LYS A 266 5.60 36.62 -14.75
CA LYS A 266 4.50 37.57 -14.49
C LYS A 266 4.28 38.42 -15.75
N CYS A 267 3.23 38.13 -16.52
CA CYS A 267 2.65 39.13 -17.38
C CYS A 267 2.06 40.17 -16.44
N GLY A 268 2.74 41.30 -16.28
CA GLY A 268 2.08 42.51 -15.80
C GLY A 268 0.82 42.71 -16.64
N ALA A 269 -0.32 43.04 -15.99
CA ALA A 269 -1.52 43.39 -16.72
C ALA A 269 -1.14 44.33 -17.88
N PRO A 270 -1.68 44.11 -19.10
CA PRO A 270 -1.35 44.97 -20.22
C PRO A 270 -1.76 46.38 -19.83
N ARG A 271 -0.80 47.26 -19.57
CA ARG A 271 -1.08 48.71 -19.59
C ARG A 271 -1.54 48.99 -20.99
N ARG A 272 -2.78 49.40 -21.15
CA ARG A 272 -3.33 49.91 -22.39
C ARG A 272 -2.39 51.01 -22.92
N GLY A 273 -1.73 50.78 -24.03
CA GLY A 273 -0.91 51.77 -24.70
C GLY A 273 0.17 51.17 -25.57
N THR A 274 -0.08 51.21 -26.88
CA THR A 274 0.83 51.14 -28.03
C THR A 274 1.48 49.79 -28.36
N TYR A 275 1.15 49.30 -29.49
CA TYR A 275 1.64 48.12 -30.22
C TYR A 275 3.10 48.24 -30.72
N ASN A 276 3.82 49.31 -30.39
CA ASN A 276 5.20 49.51 -30.78
C ASN A 276 5.99 50.07 -29.61
N GLY A 277 6.86 49.28 -29.01
CA GLY A 277 7.85 49.78 -28.06
C GLY A 277 8.15 48.92 -26.83
N VAL A 278 7.77 47.64 -26.78
CA VAL A 278 8.25 46.74 -25.72
C VAL A 278 9.61 46.19 -26.15
N ASN A 279 10.63 46.55 -25.40
CA ASN A 279 12.00 46.09 -25.60
C ASN A 279 12.08 44.57 -25.30
N LEU A 280 12.02 43.76 -26.35
CA LEU A 280 12.09 42.31 -26.32
C LEU A 280 13.32 41.78 -25.55
N ALA A 281 14.41 42.56 -25.54
CA ALA A 281 15.63 42.21 -24.83
C ALA A 281 15.49 42.20 -23.30
N LEU A 282 14.59 43.02 -22.71
CA LEU A 282 14.32 43.01 -21.27
C LEU A 282 13.47 41.81 -20.85
N ILE A 283 12.58 41.33 -21.72
CA ILE A 283 11.78 40.17 -21.49
C ILE A 283 12.66 38.91 -21.58
N ASP A 284 13.59 38.83 -22.48
CA ASP A 284 14.55 37.74 -22.62
C ASP A 284 15.53 37.65 -21.45
N ALA A 285 16.03 38.78 -20.93
CA ALA A 285 16.97 38.79 -19.80
C ALA A 285 16.32 38.33 -18.47
N GLU A 286 15.07 38.74 -18.19
CA GLU A 286 14.31 38.25 -17.04
C GLU A 286 13.89 36.75 -17.19
N TYR A 287 13.71 36.30 -18.44
CA TYR A 287 13.38 34.89 -18.74
C TYR A 287 14.56 33.97 -18.46
N HIS A 288 15.79 34.36 -18.72
CA HIS A 288 16.98 33.55 -18.53
C HIS A 288 17.42 33.37 -17.07
N GLN A 289 17.08 34.29 -16.16
CA GLN A 289 17.48 34.18 -14.74
C GLN A 289 16.52 33.45 -13.84
N SER A 290 15.28 33.18 -14.27
CA SER A 290 14.20 32.65 -13.40
C SER A 290 13.79 31.22 -13.70
N ASN A 291 14.46 30.51 -14.61
CA ASN A 291 13.85 29.34 -15.25
C ASN A 291 14.00 28.00 -14.54
N TYR A 292 14.77 27.88 -13.47
CA TYR A 292 15.02 26.59 -12.88
C TYR A 292 14.82 26.60 -11.36
N GLY A 293 13.77 25.95 -10.90
CA GLY A 293 13.58 25.62 -9.50
C GLY A 293 14.54 24.50 -9.04
N MET A 294 14.15 23.76 -8.04
CA MET A 294 14.93 22.65 -7.45
C MET A 294 15.42 21.62 -8.49
N ALA A 295 14.62 21.35 -9.52
CA ALA A 295 14.97 20.36 -10.55
C ALA A 295 16.28 20.70 -11.27
N SER A 296 16.44 21.96 -11.71
CA SER A 296 17.66 22.38 -12.39
C SER A 296 18.87 22.39 -11.48
N ALA A 297 18.71 22.80 -10.23
CA ALA A 297 19.80 22.78 -9.26
C ALA A 297 20.37 21.35 -9.08
N PHE A 298 19.50 20.37 -8.91
CA PHE A 298 19.93 18.98 -8.81
C PHE A 298 20.58 18.46 -10.08
N LEU A 299 20.01 18.79 -11.26
CA LEU A 299 20.59 18.39 -12.55
C LEU A 299 21.95 19.02 -12.80
N PHE A 300 22.13 20.32 -12.56
CA PHE A 300 23.41 21.02 -12.67
C PHE A 300 24.43 20.57 -11.63
N ALA A 301 23.97 20.04 -10.51
CA ALA A 301 24.82 19.45 -9.49
C ALA A 301 25.14 17.96 -9.72
N GLY A 302 24.76 17.38 -10.88
CA GLY A 302 25.15 16.01 -11.28
C GLY A 302 24.15 14.90 -10.96
N VAL A 303 22.91 15.22 -10.56
CA VAL A 303 21.82 14.24 -10.44
C VAL A 303 21.36 13.80 -11.82
N ARG A 304 21.35 12.47 -12.07
CA ARG A 304 20.93 11.94 -13.39
C ARG A 304 19.42 12.02 -13.62
N HIS A 305 18.64 11.80 -12.58
CA HIS A 305 17.18 11.72 -12.65
C HIS A 305 16.57 12.51 -11.52
N TYR A 306 15.72 13.45 -11.85
CA TYR A 306 14.93 14.20 -10.90
C TYR A 306 13.44 14.02 -11.19
N ILE A 307 12.67 13.62 -10.18
CA ILE A 307 11.20 13.57 -10.24
C ILE A 307 10.68 14.59 -9.25
N GLY A 308 9.84 15.50 -9.72
CA GLY A 308 9.22 16.50 -8.87
C GLY A 308 7.81 16.84 -9.32
N SER A 309 7.07 17.55 -8.48
CA SER A 309 5.69 17.96 -8.77
C SER A 309 5.61 19.38 -9.30
N VAL A 310 4.63 19.62 -10.17
CA VAL A 310 4.39 20.94 -10.80
C VAL A 310 3.30 21.75 -10.10
N ARG A 311 2.59 21.16 -9.13
CA ARG A 311 1.51 21.83 -8.39
C ARG A 311 1.30 21.22 -7.03
N LYS A 312 0.36 21.78 -6.25
CA LYS A 312 -0.06 21.20 -4.97
C LYS A 312 -0.59 19.80 -5.16
N ILE A 313 -0.10 18.89 -4.34
CA ILE A 313 -0.40 17.46 -4.40
C ILE A 313 -1.46 17.14 -3.33
N GLU A 314 -2.41 16.26 -3.66
CA GLU A 314 -3.33 15.69 -2.70
C GLU A 314 -2.68 14.49 -2.02
N ASP A 315 -2.71 14.44 -0.69
CA ASP A 315 -1.99 13.50 0.16
C ASP A 315 -2.22 12.03 -0.20
N ASN A 316 -3.49 11.62 -0.38
CA ASN A 316 -3.82 10.24 -0.71
C ASN A 316 -3.32 9.85 -2.11
N ALA A 317 -3.42 10.76 -3.08
CA ALA A 317 -2.97 10.50 -4.44
C ALA A 317 -1.44 10.41 -4.51
N SER A 318 -0.72 11.23 -3.72
CA SER A 318 0.74 11.18 -3.64
C SER A 318 1.24 9.85 -3.09
N LEU A 319 0.64 9.37 -2.02
CA LEU A 319 0.97 8.11 -1.41
C LEU A 319 0.78 6.92 -2.37
N VAL A 320 -0.35 6.89 -3.09
CA VAL A 320 -0.62 5.85 -4.11
C VAL A 320 0.41 5.93 -5.23
N PHE A 321 0.73 7.13 -5.70
CA PHE A 321 1.70 7.34 -6.78
C PHE A 321 3.10 6.87 -6.40
N ALA A 322 3.64 7.37 -5.30
CA ALA A 322 4.98 7.03 -4.84
C ALA A 322 5.12 5.52 -4.55
N ARG A 323 4.08 4.93 -3.92
CA ARG A 323 4.01 3.49 -3.69
C ARG A 323 4.12 2.68 -4.98
N GLU A 324 3.29 3.00 -5.98
CA GLU A 324 3.29 2.28 -7.26
C GLU A 324 4.61 2.48 -8.01
N PHE A 325 5.15 3.70 -8.01
CA PHE A 325 6.44 4.01 -8.62
C PHE A 325 7.55 3.10 -8.11
N TYR A 326 7.71 3.00 -6.80
CA TYR A 326 8.76 2.16 -6.23
C TYR A 326 8.48 0.66 -6.38
N ILE A 327 7.23 0.21 -6.39
CA ILE A 327 6.89 -1.19 -6.73
C ILE A 327 7.40 -1.54 -8.13
N LYS A 328 7.20 -0.67 -9.11
CA LYS A 328 7.64 -0.91 -10.50
C LYS A 328 9.15 -0.79 -10.64
N LEU A 329 9.76 0.21 -10.00
CA LEU A 329 11.21 0.40 -10.00
C LEU A 329 11.94 -0.84 -9.43
N ILE A 330 11.46 -1.39 -8.31
CA ILE A 330 11.99 -2.61 -7.68
C ILE A 330 11.80 -3.83 -8.58
N SER A 331 10.72 -3.87 -9.36
CA SER A 331 10.46 -4.97 -10.30
C SER A 331 11.33 -4.92 -11.56
N GLY A 332 12.23 -3.94 -11.68
CA GLY A 332 13.16 -3.80 -12.82
C GLY A 332 12.59 -2.99 -13.99
N ALA A 333 11.47 -2.30 -13.81
CA ALA A 333 10.99 -1.33 -14.79
C ALA A 333 11.92 -0.12 -14.85
N SER A 334 11.98 0.54 -16.01
CA SER A 334 12.71 1.81 -16.13
C SER A 334 12.05 2.93 -15.32
N VAL A 335 12.78 3.99 -15.06
CA VAL A 335 12.29 5.16 -14.31
C VAL A 335 11.04 5.76 -14.97
N GLY A 336 11.08 5.95 -16.30
CA GLY A 336 9.95 6.48 -17.04
C GLY A 336 8.75 5.54 -17.07
N GLU A 337 8.97 4.23 -17.22
CA GLU A 337 7.87 3.25 -17.20
C GLU A 337 7.26 3.13 -15.80
N SER A 338 8.08 3.18 -14.75
CA SER A 338 7.57 3.24 -13.37
C SER A 338 6.69 4.47 -13.16
N LEU A 339 7.09 5.62 -13.69
CA LEU A 339 6.30 6.86 -13.63
C LEU A 339 4.98 6.75 -14.41
N ARG A 340 5.03 6.24 -15.65
CA ARG A 340 3.85 6.05 -16.50
C ARG A 340 2.82 5.12 -15.87
N LEU A 341 3.28 3.97 -15.37
CA LEU A 341 2.40 3.00 -14.71
C LEU A 341 1.78 3.57 -13.42
N SER A 342 2.50 4.43 -12.69
CA SER A 342 1.95 5.14 -11.53
C SER A 342 0.86 6.14 -11.93
N ARG A 343 1.03 6.86 -13.05
CA ARG A 343 -0.02 7.72 -13.62
C ARG A 343 -1.26 6.92 -14.00
N LEU A 344 -1.09 5.78 -14.70
CA LEU A 344 -2.20 4.89 -15.07
C LEU A 344 -2.90 4.30 -13.85
N LYS A 345 -2.16 4.04 -12.76
CA LYS A 345 -2.74 3.59 -11.49
C LYS A 345 -3.67 4.66 -10.89
N LEU A 346 -3.24 5.93 -10.89
CA LEU A 346 -4.08 7.05 -10.44
C LEU A 346 -5.31 7.23 -11.33
N VAL A 347 -5.16 7.12 -12.66
CA VAL A 347 -6.30 7.16 -13.59
C VAL A 347 -7.31 6.05 -13.29
N LYS A 348 -6.83 4.84 -12.98
CA LYS A 348 -7.68 3.70 -12.63
C LYS A 348 -8.40 3.90 -11.28
N GLU A 349 -7.75 4.48 -10.28
CA GLU A 349 -8.31 4.65 -8.93
C GLU A 349 -9.23 5.88 -8.81
N TYR A 350 -8.83 7.00 -9.41
CA TYR A 350 -9.51 8.30 -9.22
C TYR A 350 -10.23 8.80 -10.48
N GLY A 351 -10.06 8.10 -11.62
CA GLY A 351 -10.58 8.52 -12.92
C GLY A 351 -9.67 9.54 -13.63
N LEU A 352 -9.79 9.60 -14.96
CA LEU A 352 -8.99 10.51 -15.80
C LEU A 352 -9.24 11.99 -15.48
N ALA A 353 -10.48 12.33 -15.15
CA ALA A 353 -10.92 13.70 -14.83
C ALA A 353 -10.44 14.21 -13.46
N SER A 354 -9.88 13.36 -12.60
CA SER A 354 -9.31 13.79 -11.31
C SER A 354 -8.04 14.61 -11.47
N LEU A 355 -7.33 14.42 -12.58
CA LEU A 355 -6.07 15.09 -12.93
C LEU A 355 -4.91 14.89 -11.93
N HIS A 356 -5.02 13.97 -10.99
CA HIS A 356 -3.93 13.66 -10.04
C HIS A 356 -2.70 13.07 -10.75
N TRP A 357 -2.92 12.41 -11.89
CA TRP A 357 -1.88 11.77 -12.69
C TRP A 357 -0.91 12.74 -13.36
N VAL A 358 -1.30 14.03 -13.50
CA VAL A 358 -0.51 15.08 -14.20
C VAL A 358 0.65 15.61 -13.36
N ASN A 359 0.61 15.42 -12.04
CA ASN A 359 1.41 16.19 -11.09
C ASN A 359 2.93 16.01 -11.21
N TYR A 360 3.43 14.88 -11.70
CA TYR A 360 4.84 14.53 -11.63
C TYR A 360 5.54 14.60 -12.98
N LEU A 361 6.71 15.25 -13.02
CA LEU A 361 7.59 15.30 -14.17
C LEU A 361 8.89 14.55 -13.91
N LEU A 362 9.43 13.91 -14.94
CA LEU A 362 10.75 13.29 -14.95
C LEU A 362 11.72 14.13 -15.78
N TYR A 363 12.78 14.56 -15.15
CA TYR A 363 13.97 15.07 -15.80
C TYR A 363 15.03 13.97 -15.77
N GLY A 364 15.51 13.53 -16.93
CA GLY A 364 16.45 12.43 -17.12
C GLY A 364 16.01 11.43 -18.18
N ASP A 365 16.81 10.38 -18.37
CA ASP A 365 16.50 9.31 -19.32
C ASP A 365 15.38 8.41 -18.82
N PRO A 366 14.21 8.38 -19.48
CA PRO A 366 13.09 7.53 -19.08
C PRO A 366 13.35 6.03 -19.26
N GLY A 367 14.33 5.66 -20.09
CA GLY A 367 14.74 4.28 -20.34
C GLY A 367 15.67 3.70 -19.28
N PHE A 368 16.17 4.51 -18.37
CA PHE A 368 17.17 4.08 -17.39
C PHE A 368 16.56 3.10 -16.37
N VAL A 369 17.30 1.97 -16.13
CA VAL A 369 16.89 0.91 -15.20
C VAL A 369 17.88 0.85 -14.04
N PHE A 370 17.41 1.16 -12.83
CA PHE A 370 18.24 1.14 -11.60
C PHE A 370 18.58 -0.28 -11.15
N LEU A 371 17.61 -1.17 -11.18
CA LEU A 371 17.75 -2.55 -10.75
C LEU A 371 17.70 -3.44 -11.99
N LYS A 372 18.83 -3.61 -12.67
CA LYS A 372 18.92 -4.66 -13.67
C LYS A 372 18.69 -5.99 -12.95
N LEU A 373 17.53 -6.58 -13.15
CA LEU A 373 17.36 -8.00 -12.91
C LEU A 373 18.39 -8.63 -13.82
N LEU A 374 19.50 -9.14 -13.24
CA LEU A 374 20.49 -9.88 -14.00
C LEU A 374 19.71 -10.84 -14.89
N PRO A 375 19.96 -10.89 -16.21
CA PRO A 375 19.43 -11.96 -17.02
C PRO A 375 19.88 -13.22 -16.29
N HIS A 376 18.92 -13.90 -15.69
CA HIS A 376 19.18 -15.11 -14.95
C HIS A 376 20.03 -15.98 -15.85
N LYS A 377 21.27 -16.32 -15.45
CA LYS A 377 21.92 -17.54 -15.91
C LYS A 377 21.00 -18.75 -15.70
N ASP A 378 19.98 -18.59 -14.91
CA ASP A 378 18.78 -19.40 -14.80
C ASP A 378 17.78 -19.29 -15.99
N ALA A 379 17.81 -18.35 -16.90
CA ALA A 379 16.91 -18.39 -18.06
C ALA A 379 17.34 -19.46 -19.08
N GLN A 380 18.65 -19.61 -19.29
CA GLN A 380 19.18 -20.76 -20.05
C GLN A 380 19.12 -22.05 -19.23
N ARG A 381 19.34 -22.00 -17.92
CA ARG A 381 19.11 -23.11 -16.99
C ARG A 381 17.62 -23.37 -16.77
N LYS A 382 16.77 -22.34 -16.80
CA LYS A 382 15.30 -22.50 -16.78
C LYS A 382 14.75 -22.91 -18.13
N ALA A 383 15.30 -22.51 -19.26
CA ALA A 383 14.95 -23.07 -20.56
C ALA A 383 15.38 -24.55 -20.67
N SER A 384 16.59 -24.88 -20.25
CA SER A 384 17.04 -26.27 -20.13
C SER A 384 16.31 -27.05 -19.04
N LEU A 385 16.01 -26.42 -17.89
CA LEU A 385 15.14 -26.94 -16.84
C LEU A 385 13.65 -26.92 -17.23
N PHE A 386 13.22 -26.00 -18.05
CA PHE A 386 11.87 -25.98 -18.63
C PHE A 386 11.70 -27.05 -19.67
N TYR A 387 12.67 -27.30 -20.57
CA TYR A 387 12.71 -28.49 -21.43
C TYR A 387 12.87 -29.79 -20.63
N LYS A 388 13.74 -29.84 -19.63
CA LYS A 388 13.80 -30.97 -18.70
C LYS A 388 12.56 -31.10 -17.82
N LYS A 389 11.88 -29.98 -17.44
CA LYS A 389 10.58 -30.01 -16.76
C LYS A 389 9.42 -30.32 -17.69
N ILE A 390 9.50 -30.03 -18.99
CA ILE A 390 8.52 -30.49 -19.97
C ILE A 390 8.69 -31.99 -20.22
N ILE A 391 9.91 -32.46 -20.41
CA ILE A 391 10.21 -33.89 -20.52
C ILE A 391 9.89 -34.60 -19.19
N LEU A 392 10.22 -34.00 -18.05
CA LEU A 392 9.85 -34.51 -16.72
C LEU A 392 8.34 -34.40 -16.47
N LYS A 393 7.66 -33.35 -16.97
CA LYS A 393 6.19 -33.25 -16.90
C LYS A 393 5.50 -34.18 -17.87
N ILE A 394 6.09 -34.46 -19.03
CA ILE A 394 5.57 -35.48 -19.95
C ILE A 394 5.83 -36.88 -19.39
N SER A 395 7.01 -37.15 -18.78
CA SER A 395 7.28 -38.40 -18.07
C SER A 395 6.50 -38.48 -16.75
N LEU A 396 6.34 -37.37 -16.00
CA LEU A 396 5.48 -37.28 -14.83
C LEU A 396 3.99 -37.30 -15.19
N ALA A 397 3.59 -36.76 -16.34
CA ALA A 397 2.22 -36.91 -16.86
C ALA A 397 1.96 -38.33 -17.33
N ALA A 398 2.93 -39.01 -17.95
CA ALA A 398 2.83 -40.42 -18.30
C ALA A 398 2.87 -41.32 -17.04
N THR A 399 3.73 -41.02 -16.06
CA THR A 399 3.72 -41.69 -14.75
C THR A 399 2.53 -41.25 -13.90
N PHE A 400 2.04 -40.01 -14.02
CA PHE A 400 0.84 -39.54 -13.35
C PHE A 400 -0.42 -40.11 -13.99
N ILE A 401 -0.46 -40.26 -15.31
CA ILE A 401 -1.55 -40.97 -16.01
C ILE A 401 -1.49 -42.45 -15.65
N SER A 402 -0.30 -43.07 -15.62
CA SER A 402 -0.11 -44.44 -15.14
C SER A 402 -0.43 -44.58 -13.64
N LEU A 403 -0.06 -43.59 -12.81
CA LEU A 403 -0.42 -43.52 -11.41
C LEU A 403 -1.91 -43.18 -11.22
N CYS A 404 -2.49 -42.31 -12.05
CA CYS A 404 -3.93 -42.02 -12.04
C CYS A 404 -4.74 -43.24 -12.51
N VAL A 405 -4.27 -43.98 -13.51
CA VAL A 405 -4.85 -45.27 -13.92
C VAL A 405 -4.67 -46.31 -12.82
N PHE A 406 -3.50 -46.39 -12.19
CA PHE A 406 -3.23 -47.25 -11.05
C PHE A 406 -4.04 -46.80 -9.82
N LEU A 407 -4.11 -45.49 -9.52
CA LEU A 407 -4.93 -44.93 -8.43
C LEU A 407 -6.42 -45.00 -8.76
N ALA A 408 -6.86 -44.89 -10.00
CA ALA A 408 -8.24 -45.10 -10.41
C ALA A 408 -8.69 -46.58 -10.23
N PHE A 409 -7.75 -47.53 -10.33
CA PHE A 409 -8.00 -48.93 -10.02
C PHE A 409 -7.89 -49.28 -8.52
N TRP A 410 -7.08 -48.47 -7.75
CA TRP A 410 -6.78 -48.78 -6.35
C TRP A 410 -7.42 -47.82 -5.31
N LEU A 411 -7.93 -46.64 -5.72
CA LEU A 411 -8.72 -45.75 -4.86
C LEU A 411 -10.21 -45.86 -5.21
N PRO A 412 -10.95 -46.79 -4.60
CA PRO A 412 -12.39 -46.72 -4.67
C PRO A 412 -12.87 -45.50 -3.88
N LYS A 413 -13.48 -44.54 -4.57
CA LYS A 413 -14.42 -43.56 -3.99
C LYS A 413 -13.91 -42.20 -3.52
N ILE A 414 -12.95 -41.55 -4.15
CA ILE A 414 -12.90 -40.08 -4.04
C ILE A 414 -13.80 -39.50 -5.13
N ASN A 415 -15.01 -39.12 -4.76
CA ASN A 415 -15.93 -38.45 -5.66
C ASN A 415 -15.44 -37.01 -5.90
N PRO A 416 -14.98 -36.64 -7.12
CA PRO A 416 -14.41 -35.31 -7.41
C PRO A 416 -15.36 -34.18 -7.05
N THR A 417 -16.66 -34.41 -7.15
CA THR A 417 -17.70 -33.44 -6.81
C THR A 417 -17.73 -33.14 -5.31
N LYS A 418 -17.47 -34.14 -4.43
CA LYS A 418 -17.40 -33.92 -2.99
C LYS A 418 -16.18 -33.08 -2.61
N LEU A 419 -15.03 -33.37 -3.23
CA LEU A 419 -13.81 -32.62 -3.00
C LEU A 419 -13.95 -31.15 -3.45
N TYR A 420 -14.56 -30.91 -4.60
CA TYR A 420 -14.88 -29.59 -5.12
C TYR A 420 -15.81 -28.81 -4.19
N LEU A 421 -16.90 -29.44 -3.74
CA LEU A 421 -17.84 -28.82 -2.80
C LEU A 421 -17.18 -28.50 -1.46
N PHE A 422 -16.36 -29.40 -0.93
CA PHE A 422 -15.63 -29.19 0.32
C PHE A 422 -14.62 -28.04 0.22
N TYR A 423 -13.86 -27.98 -0.87
CA TYR A 423 -12.91 -26.90 -1.12
C TYR A 423 -13.62 -25.54 -1.17
N ASN A 424 -14.74 -25.45 -1.91
CA ASN A 424 -15.50 -24.20 -2.01
C ASN A 424 -16.22 -23.84 -0.70
N ALA A 425 -16.73 -24.80 0.04
CA ALA A 425 -17.34 -24.56 1.36
C ALA A 425 -16.29 -24.01 2.36
N SER A 426 -15.11 -24.62 2.38
CA SER A 426 -13.99 -24.16 3.21
C SER A 426 -13.45 -22.78 2.79
N ALA A 427 -13.44 -22.48 1.48
CA ALA A 427 -13.05 -21.18 0.95
C ALA A 427 -14.09 -20.11 1.32
N ALA A 428 -15.39 -20.42 1.18
CA ALA A 428 -16.48 -19.51 1.55
C ALA A 428 -16.47 -19.22 3.07
N GLN A 429 -16.20 -20.21 3.90
CA GLN A 429 -16.05 -20.01 5.34
C GLN A 429 -14.88 -19.06 5.67
N ARG A 430 -13.71 -19.25 5.04
CA ARG A 430 -12.54 -18.36 5.23
C ARG A 430 -12.81 -16.93 4.76
N GLN A 431 -13.67 -16.73 3.77
CA GLN A 431 -14.08 -15.44 3.24
C GLN A 431 -15.22 -14.78 4.01
N GLY A 432 -15.70 -15.40 5.10
CA GLY A 432 -16.84 -14.90 5.86
C GLY A 432 -18.20 -15.02 5.15
N SER A 433 -18.26 -15.71 3.98
CA SER A 433 -19.49 -15.92 3.21
C SER A 433 -20.32 -17.05 3.83
N ASN A 434 -20.86 -16.82 5.04
CA ASN A 434 -21.48 -17.85 5.88
C ASN A 434 -22.68 -18.55 5.21
N GLN A 435 -23.55 -17.82 4.51
CA GLN A 435 -24.68 -18.42 3.78
C GLN A 435 -24.21 -19.38 2.68
N LYS A 436 -23.16 -18.99 1.93
CA LYS A 436 -22.57 -19.83 0.89
C LYS A 436 -21.88 -21.06 1.48
N ALA A 437 -21.14 -20.90 2.57
CA ALA A 437 -20.51 -22.02 3.29
C ALA A 437 -21.56 -23.01 3.80
N LEU A 438 -22.66 -22.51 4.36
CA LEU A 438 -23.79 -23.29 4.82
C LEU A 438 -24.42 -24.12 3.69
N ALA A 439 -24.79 -23.47 2.59
CA ALA A 439 -25.42 -24.12 1.45
C ALA A 439 -24.54 -25.24 0.85
N LEU A 440 -23.23 -24.97 0.69
CA LEU A 440 -22.28 -25.96 0.17
C LEU A 440 -22.02 -27.11 1.17
N GLY A 441 -21.96 -26.80 2.47
CA GLY A 441 -21.85 -27.80 3.52
C GLY A 441 -23.06 -28.74 3.56
N GLN A 442 -24.28 -28.18 3.47
CA GLN A 442 -25.52 -28.97 3.41
C GLN A 442 -25.59 -29.86 2.16
N GLN A 443 -25.14 -29.37 0.99
CA GLN A 443 -25.01 -30.20 -0.22
C GLN A 443 -24.03 -31.36 -0.03
N LEU A 444 -22.96 -31.16 0.73
CA LEU A 444 -22.00 -32.22 1.03
C LEU A 444 -22.63 -33.32 1.85
N ILE A 445 -23.30 -33.01 2.97
CA ILE A 445 -23.93 -34.03 3.82
C ILE A 445 -25.12 -34.69 3.14
N ALA A 446 -25.86 -33.98 2.28
CA ALA A 446 -26.92 -34.56 1.46
C ALA A 446 -26.41 -35.64 0.50
N LYS A 447 -25.15 -35.48 0.02
CA LYS A 447 -24.50 -36.49 -0.84
C LYS A 447 -23.78 -37.59 -0.07
N ASP A 448 -23.36 -37.31 1.15
CA ASP A 448 -22.61 -38.21 2.00
C ASP A 448 -22.75 -37.77 3.47
N GLU A 449 -23.64 -38.38 4.17
CA GLU A 449 -23.89 -38.11 5.60
C GLU A 449 -22.67 -38.39 6.49
N ASP A 450 -21.77 -39.25 6.06
CA ASP A 450 -20.56 -39.62 6.79
C ASP A 450 -19.35 -38.77 6.42
N PHE A 451 -19.54 -37.74 5.59
CA PHE A 451 -18.48 -36.74 5.27
C PHE A 451 -18.26 -35.81 6.47
N LEU A 452 -17.55 -36.31 7.49
CA LEU A 452 -17.35 -35.66 8.78
C LEU A 452 -16.84 -34.20 8.68
N ALA A 453 -16.02 -33.88 7.69
CA ALA A 453 -15.44 -32.55 7.53
C ALA A 453 -16.46 -31.43 7.16
N ALA A 454 -17.66 -31.80 6.71
CA ALA A 454 -18.72 -30.83 6.40
C ALA A 454 -19.40 -30.25 7.64
N TYR A 455 -19.57 -31.08 8.69
CA TYR A 455 -20.28 -30.70 9.91
C TYR A 455 -19.73 -29.47 10.63
N PRO A 456 -18.42 -29.35 10.89
CA PRO A 456 -17.86 -28.15 11.52
C PRO A 456 -17.97 -26.89 10.65
N ILE A 457 -18.03 -27.01 9.31
CA ILE A 457 -18.26 -25.89 8.42
C ILE A 457 -19.67 -25.36 8.58
N ILE A 458 -20.67 -26.26 8.57
CA ILE A 458 -22.08 -25.92 8.75
C ILE A 458 -22.31 -25.32 10.14
N ALA A 459 -21.79 -25.98 11.18
CA ALA A 459 -21.94 -25.51 12.56
C ALA A 459 -21.36 -24.11 12.76
N SER A 460 -20.16 -23.87 12.25
CA SER A 460 -19.54 -22.54 12.36
C SER A 460 -20.25 -21.48 11.48
N ALA A 461 -20.82 -21.86 10.34
CA ALA A 461 -21.62 -20.95 9.54
C ALA A 461 -22.91 -20.52 10.28
N TYR A 462 -23.64 -21.45 10.92
CA TYR A 462 -24.78 -21.11 11.76
C TYR A 462 -24.39 -20.24 12.96
N GLN A 463 -23.26 -20.56 13.61
CA GLN A 463 -22.74 -19.78 14.73
C GLN A 463 -22.46 -18.31 14.32
N ASN A 464 -21.82 -18.12 13.18
CA ASN A 464 -21.53 -16.78 12.63
C ASN A 464 -22.79 -16.03 12.16
N LEU A 465 -23.85 -16.74 11.80
CA LEU A 465 -25.17 -16.16 11.47
C LEU A 465 -26.03 -15.88 12.72
N GLY A 466 -25.54 -16.25 13.91
CA GLY A 466 -26.24 -16.01 15.19
C GLY A 466 -27.23 -17.10 15.58
N ASP A 467 -27.40 -18.14 14.78
CA ASP A 467 -28.25 -19.31 15.08
C ASP A 467 -27.50 -20.31 15.95
N LYS A 468 -27.53 -20.09 17.27
CA LYS A 468 -26.82 -20.92 18.26
C LYS A 468 -27.37 -22.35 18.35
N ASP A 469 -28.67 -22.51 18.20
CA ASP A 469 -29.32 -23.84 18.36
C ASP A 469 -28.93 -24.74 17.18
N SER A 470 -29.00 -24.26 15.97
CA SER A 470 -28.54 -25.00 14.80
C SER A 470 -27.02 -25.27 14.85
N ALA A 471 -26.22 -24.29 15.29
CA ALA A 471 -24.78 -24.49 15.45
C ALA A 471 -24.46 -25.61 16.43
N LEU A 472 -25.09 -25.60 17.62
CA LEU A 472 -24.93 -26.64 18.65
C LEU A 472 -25.34 -28.02 18.12
N LYS A 473 -26.49 -28.10 17.43
CA LYS A 473 -26.98 -29.33 16.81
C LYS A 473 -25.91 -29.96 15.91
N TYR A 474 -25.35 -29.17 14.98
CA TYR A 474 -24.34 -29.69 14.04
C TYR A 474 -22.99 -30.00 14.69
N TYR A 475 -22.60 -29.30 15.75
CA TYR A 475 -21.41 -29.68 16.53
C TYR A 475 -21.61 -31.00 17.28
N LEU A 476 -22.81 -31.24 17.83
CA LEU A 476 -23.16 -32.54 18.51
C LEU A 476 -23.26 -33.68 17.50
N GLU A 477 -23.86 -33.46 16.32
CA GLU A 477 -23.89 -34.44 15.24
C GLU A 477 -22.48 -34.81 14.78
N TYR A 478 -21.57 -33.79 14.65
CA TYR A 478 -20.16 -34.04 14.34
C TYR A 478 -19.49 -34.94 15.36
N LEU A 479 -19.73 -34.69 16.65
CA LEU A 479 -19.21 -35.51 17.73
C LEU A 479 -19.73 -36.94 17.64
N LEU A 480 -21.06 -37.13 17.62
CA LEU A 480 -21.70 -38.46 17.58
C LEU A 480 -21.28 -39.28 16.37
N LYS A 481 -21.24 -38.68 15.18
CA LYS A 481 -20.77 -39.39 13.98
C LYS A 481 -19.29 -39.73 14.04
N SER A 482 -18.45 -38.83 14.60
CA SER A 482 -17.01 -39.08 14.79
C SER A 482 -16.77 -40.26 15.77
N GLU A 483 -17.59 -40.39 16.81
CA GLU A 483 -17.58 -41.53 17.75
C GLU A 483 -18.02 -42.80 17.05
N LYS A 484 -19.19 -42.77 16.36
CA LYS A 484 -19.75 -43.95 15.65
C LYS A 484 -18.77 -44.49 14.61
N LEU A 485 -18.11 -43.63 13.85
CA LEU A 485 -17.15 -44.03 12.84
C LEU A 485 -15.74 -44.31 13.38
N ASN A 486 -15.55 -44.19 14.70
CA ASN A 486 -14.28 -44.40 15.41
C ASN A 486 -13.10 -43.62 14.76
N HIS A 487 -13.40 -42.42 14.25
CA HIS A 487 -12.42 -41.59 13.52
C HIS A 487 -11.66 -40.69 14.49
N ARG A 488 -10.55 -41.17 15.05
CA ARG A 488 -9.78 -40.52 16.15
C ARG A 488 -9.50 -39.03 15.96
N ASN A 489 -9.08 -38.63 14.75
CA ASN A 489 -8.74 -37.24 14.49
C ASN A 489 -9.99 -36.35 14.47
N HIS A 490 -11.08 -36.78 13.83
CA HIS A 490 -12.34 -36.03 13.81
C HIS A 490 -12.97 -35.97 15.21
N LEU A 491 -12.85 -37.01 15.99
CA LEU A 491 -13.34 -37.04 17.36
C LEU A 491 -12.66 -35.97 18.24
N VAL A 492 -11.33 -35.87 18.17
CA VAL A 492 -10.58 -34.82 18.87
C VAL A 492 -10.98 -33.43 18.38
N GLN A 493 -11.10 -33.22 17.07
CA GLN A 493 -11.54 -31.95 16.49
C GLN A 493 -13.01 -31.64 16.91
N ALA A 494 -13.88 -32.58 16.98
CA ALA A 494 -15.27 -32.37 17.42
C ALA A 494 -15.33 -31.85 18.87
N TYR A 495 -14.58 -32.47 19.78
CA TYR A 495 -14.46 -31.96 21.15
C TYR A 495 -13.88 -30.56 21.23
N ILE A 496 -12.85 -30.27 20.46
CA ILE A 496 -12.25 -28.90 20.40
C ILE A 496 -13.27 -27.86 19.91
N LYS A 497 -13.98 -28.13 18.82
CA LYS A 497 -14.96 -27.23 18.25
C LYS A 497 -16.17 -27.02 19.17
N LEU A 498 -16.67 -28.05 19.77
CA LEU A 498 -17.76 -28.00 20.75
C LEU A 498 -17.33 -27.24 22.02
N GLY A 499 -16.10 -27.49 22.50
CA GLY A 499 -15.52 -26.74 23.63
C GLY A 499 -15.41 -25.28 23.34
N TRP A 500 -14.96 -24.88 22.14
CA TRP A 500 -14.90 -23.50 21.70
C TRP A 500 -16.29 -22.86 21.63
N PHE A 501 -17.27 -23.56 21.08
CA PHE A 501 -18.67 -23.11 21.06
C PHE A 501 -19.18 -22.79 22.47
N TYR A 502 -19.00 -23.73 23.44
CA TYR A 502 -19.42 -23.49 24.82
C TYR A 502 -18.66 -22.36 25.52
N GLN A 503 -17.38 -22.17 25.19
CA GLN A 503 -16.57 -21.05 25.72
C GLN A 503 -17.16 -19.71 25.27
N LEU A 504 -17.45 -19.56 23.97
CA LEU A 504 -18.09 -18.36 23.43
C LEU A 504 -19.52 -18.13 23.94
N ASP A 505 -20.24 -19.21 24.29
CA ASP A 505 -21.58 -19.10 24.87
C ASP A 505 -21.56 -18.88 26.41
N GLY A 506 -20.37 -18.65 26.99
CA GLY A 506 -20.20 -18.40 28.42
C GLY A 506 -20.32 -19.66 29.32
N GLN A 507 -20.54 -20.86 28.74
CA GLN A 507 -20.62 -22.13 29.46
C GLN A 507 -19.22 -22.70 29.73
N TYR A 508 -18.41 -21.95 30.47
CA TYR A 508 -16.98 -22.23 30.67
C TYR A 508 -16.69 -23.58 31.32
N ALA A 509 -17.59 -24.08 32.19
CA ALA A 509 -17.40 -25.40 32.84
C ALA A 509 -17.44 -26.55 31.81
N LYS A 510 -18.43 -26.53 30.90
CA LYS A 510 -18.52 -27.50 29.81
C LYS A 510 -17.34 -27.40 28.82
N ALA A 511 -16.94 -26.18 28.49
CA ALA A 511 -15.77 -25.97 27.63
C ALA A 511 -14.50 -26.62 28.22
N ARG A 512 -14.25 -26.40 29.50
CA ARG A 512 -13.12 -26.99 30.24
C ARG A 512 -13.17 -28.51 30.21
N GLU A 513 -14.29 -29.12 30.56
CA GLU A 513 -14.47 -30.59 30.56
C GLU A 513 -14.10 -31.18 29.19
N LEU A 514 -14.56 -30.56 28.11
CA LEU A 514 -14.26 -31.02 26.75
C LEU A 514 -12.77 -30.86 26.40
N TYR A 515 -12.11 -29.79 26.79
CA TYR A 515 -10.67 -29.61 26.56
C TYR A 515 -9.82 -30.59 27.39
N GLU A 516 -10.23 -30.91 28.65
CA GLU A 516 -9.60 -31.95 29.48
C GLU A 516 -9.77 -33.34 28.83
N LYS A 517 -10.93 -33.59 28.22
CA LYS A 517 -11.19 -34.82 27.46
C LYS A 517 -10.30 -34.93 26.21
N VAL A 518 -10.10 -33.82 25.48
CA VAL A 518 -9.13 -33.76 24.39
C VAL A 518 -7.73 -34.08 24.88
N LEU A 519 -7.30 -33.49 25.99
CA LEU A 519 -5.98 -33.72 26.57
C LEU A 519 -5.76 -35.20 26.93
N SER A 520 -6.75 -35.81 27.57
CA SER A 520 -6.71 -37.23 27.97
C SER A 520 -6.63 -38.18 26.76
N LEU A 521 -7.46 -37.94 25.74
CA LEU A 521 -7.46 -38.70 24.49
C LEU A 521 -6.15 -38.55 23.72
N SER A 522 -5.62 -37.33 23.65
CA SER A 522 -4.36 -37.03 22.96
C SER A 522 -3.18 -37.78 23.60
N ARG A 523 -3.13 -37.85 24.92
CA ARG A 523 -2.14 -38.65 25.68
C ARG A 523 -2.31 -40.11 25.43
N LYS A 524 -3.57 -40.65 25.52
CA LYS A 524 -3.91 -42.05 25.23
C LYS A 524 -3.48 -42.46 23.83
N PHE A 525 -3.67 -41.61 22.84
CA PHE A 525 -3.29 -41.86 21.44
C PHE A 525 -1.83 -41.51 21.12
N LYS A 526 -1.05 -41.02 22.11
CA LYS A 526 0.33 -40.53 21.95
C LYS A 526 0.48 -39.47 20.85
N ASN A 527 -0.56 -38.66 20.65
CA ASN A 527 -0.56 -37.60 19.65
C ASN A 527 -0.12 -36.28 20.29
N LYS A 528 1.19 -35.97 20.17
CA LYS A 528 1.81 -34.77 20.75
C LYS A 528 1.22 -33.50 20.22
N GLN A 529 0.87 -33.44 18.92
CA GLN A 529 0.28 -32.27 18.30
C GLN A 529 -1.09 -31.91 18.89
N ASN A 530 -1.96 -32.90 19.07
CA ASN A 530 -3.25 -32.68 19.71
C ASN A 530 -3.11 -32.41 21.22
N GLU A 531 -2.08 -32.98 21.88
CA GLU A 531 -1.77 -32.68 23.28
C GLU A 531 -1.40 -31.18 23.42
N ALA A 532 -0.50 -30.64 22.59
CA ALA A 532 -0.14 -29.22 22.58
C ALA A 532 -1.37 -28.35 22.34
N LEU A 533 -2.20 -28.69 21.34
CA LEU A 533 -3.40 -27.91 21.03
C LEU A 533 -4.40 -27.91 22.21
N ALA A 534 -4.59 -29.04 22.92
CA ALA A 534 -5.44 -29.10 24.09
C ALA A 534 -4.91 -28.25 25.25
N LEU A 535 -3.59 -28.31 25.51
CA LEU A 535 -2.93 -27.47 26.52
C LEU A 535 -3.14 -25.98 26.23
N ARG A 536 -2.97 -25.57 24.96
CA ARG A 536 -3.22 -24.19 24.53
C ARG A 536 -4.69 -23.77 24.72
N LYS A 537 -5.65 -24.60 24.36
CA LYS A 537 -7.08 -24.31 24.56
C LYS A 537 -7.47 -24.17 26.04
N LEU A 538 -6.93 -25.04 26.92
CA LEU A 538 -7.07 -24.88 28.34
C LEU A 538 -6.41 -23.58 28.86
N ALA A 539 -5.27 -23.21 28.31
CA ALA A 539 -4.60 -21.97 28.67
C ALA A 539 -5.43 -20.74 28.30
N VAL A 540 -6.01 -20.71 27.09
CA VAL A 540 -6.91 -19.62 26.66
C VAL A 540 -8.12 -19.53 27.60
N TRP A 541 -8.69 -20.69 28.00
CA TRP A 541 -9.76 -20.70 29.00
C TRP A 541 -9.31 -20.09 30.35
N HIS A 542 -8.07 -20.36 30.80
CA HIS A 542 -7.51 -19.75 32.01
C HIS A 542 -7.26 -18.25 31.83
N ILE A 543 -6.90 -17.78 30.64
CA ILE A 543 -6.77 -16.34 30.32
C ILE A 543 -8.11 -15.63 30.52
N ASP A 544 -9.20 -16.20 29.97
CA ASP A 544 -10.56 -15.63 30.09
C ASP A 544 -11.05 -15.58 31.56
N LYS A 545 -10.45 -16.39 32.42
CA LYS A 545 -10.73 -16.40 33.86
C LYS A 545 -9.71 -15.60 34.70
N ASN A 546 -8.83 -14.85 34.04
CA ASN A 546 -7.74 -14.08 34.66
C ASN A 546 -6.76 -14.95 35.51
N ASN A 547 -6.72 -16.28 35.25
CA ASN A 547 -5.80 -17.20 35.90
C ASN A 547 -4.47 -17.27 35.13
N TYR A 548 -3.76 -16.18 35.06
CA TYR A 548 -2.59 -15.96 34.20
C TYR A 548 -1.42 -16.93 34.45
N ASP A 549 -1.13 -17.28 35.70
CA ASP A 549 -0.02 -18.16 36.01
C ASP A 549 -0.28 -19.61 35.57
N GLN A 550 -1.53 -20.08 35.69
CA GLN A 550 -1.92 -21.39 35.16
C GLN A 550 -1.90 -21.42 33.64
N ALA A 551 -2.39 -20.35 33.01
CA ALA A 551 -2.32 -20.16 31.55
C ALA A 551 -0.87 -20.24 31.04
N LEU A 552 0.04 -19.51 31.69
CA LEU A 552 1.47 -19.47 31.34
C LEU A 552 2.11 -20.87 31.46
N GLY A 553 1.80 -21.61 32.53
CA GLY A 553 2.30 -22.98 32.72
C GLY A 553 1.83 -23.96 31.63
N LEU A 554 0.59 -23.82 31.15
CA LEU A 554 0.05 -24.63 30.06
C LEU A 554 0.62 -24.27 28.72
N LEU A 555 0.73 -22.95 28.42
CA LEU A 555 1.31 -22.42 27.18
C LEU A 555 2.78 -22.78 27.03
N THR A 556 3.54 -22.72 28.12
CA THR A 556 4.97 -23.11 28.11
C THR A 556 5.12 -24.60 27.76
N LYS A 557 4.24 -25.46 28.27
CA LYS A 557 4.23 -26.90 27.91
C LYS A 557 3.84 -27.11 26.45
N SER A 558 2.82 -26.39 25.96
CA SER A 558 2.40 -26.43 24.55
C SER A 558 3.55 -25.99 23.64
N ALA A 559 4.16 -24.85 23.94
CA ALA A 559 5.29 -24.30 23.18
C ALA A 559 6.49 -25.24 23.14
N ALA A 560 6.81 -25.91 24.26
CA ALA A 560 7.90 -26.89 24.29
C ALA A 560 7.64 -28.08 23.33
N ILE A 561 6.43 -28.61 23.30
CA ILE A 561 6.03 -29.71 22.39
C ILE A 561 6.12 -29.20 20.91
N ASN A 562 5.60 -28.01 20.62
CA ASN A 562 5.60 -27.47 19.28
C ASN A 562 7.02 -27.09 18.79
N LEU A 563 7.90 -26.65 19.70
CA LEU A 563 9.29 -26.32 19.39
C LEU A 563 10.08 -27.57 19.02
N GLU A 564 9.93 -28.67 19.77
CA GLU A 564 10.60 -29.95 19.48
C GLU A 564 10.27 -30.47 18.06
N HIS A 565 9.07 -30.17 17.58
CA HIS A 565 8.56 -30.62 16.28
C HIS A 565 8.41 -29.51 15.26
N SER A 566 9.05 -28.36 15.46
CA SER A 566 8.87 -27.13 14.65
C SER A 566 9.37 -27.23 13.21
N GLY A 567 9.95 -28.36 12.81
CA GLY A 567 10.37 -28.63 11.43
C GLY A 567 9.21 -28.70 10.42
N ASN A 568 7.98 -28.94 10.85
CA ASN A 568 6.81 -28.91 9.98
C ASN A 568 6.01 -27.60 10.13
N PHE A 569 5.26 -27.27 9.07
CA PHE A 569 4.49 -26.02 8.99
C PHE A 569 3.49 -25.86 10.15
N GLU A 570 2.74 -26.92 10.48
CA GLU A 570 1.67 -26.85 11.45
C GLU A 570 2.19 -26.64 12.88
N ASN A 571 3.25 -27.35 13.28
CA ASN A 571 3.85 -27.16 14.59
C ASN A 571 4.55 -25.80 14.71
N ALA A 572 5.20 -25.32 13.65
CA ALA A 572 5.76 -23.99 13.63
C ALA A 572 4.66 -22.91 13.77
N LYS A 573 3.52 -23.09 13.09
CA LYS A 573 2.36 -22.23 13.25
C LYS A 573 1.83 -22.25 14.69
N ASN A 574 1.64 -23.43 15.25
CA ASN A 574 1.13 -23.59 16.62
C ASN A 574 2.09 -22.98 17.65
N LEU A 575 3.41 -23.13 17.47
CA LEU A 575 4.41 -22.47 18.30
C LEU A 575 4.29 -20.94 18.26
N ALA A 576 4.07 -20.37 17.08
CA ALA A 576 3.86 -18.93 16.95
C ALA A 576 2.58 -18.47 17.66
N CYS A 577 1.52 -19.27 17.57
CA CYS A 577 0.29 -19.03 18.31
C CYS A 577 0.49 -19.14 19.84
N ASP A 578 1.30 -20.11 20.31
CA ASP A 578 1.63 -20.23 21.74
C ASP A 578 2.39 -19.00 22.23
N TYR A 579 3.36 -18.50 21.45
CA TYR A 579 4.07 -17.26 21.78
C TYR A 579 3.15 -16.03 21.77
N PHE A 580 2.20 -15.98 20.85
CA PHE A 580 1.18 -14.93 20.82
C PHE A 580 0.34 -14.93 22.10
N ASP A 581 -0.18 -16.08 22.50
CA ASP A 581 -1.01 -16.23 23.71
C ASP A 581 -0.20 -15.95 24.99
N ILE A 582 1.10 -16.31 25.02
CA ILE A 582 2.02 -15.93 26.12
C ILE A 582 2.18 -14.40 26.17
N GLY A 583 2.36 -13.75 25.00
CA GLY A 583 2.40 -12.30 24.89
C GLY A 583 1.14 -11.64 25.46
N LEU A 584 -0.05 -12.19 25.14
CA LEU A 584 -1.33 -11.73 25.67
C LEU A 584 -1.40 -11.87 27.20
N VAL A 585 -0.90 -12.97 27.76
CA VAL A 585 -0.83 -13.14 29.23
C VAL A 585 0.01 -12.05 29.87
N PHE A 586 1.20 -11.75 29.32
CA PHE A 586 2.08 -10.70 29.85
C PHE A 586 1.48 -9.31 29.66
N MET A 587 0.78 -9.06 28.55
CA MET A 587 0.05 -7.80 28.33
C MET A 587 -1.02 -7.60 29.42
N ASN A 588 -1.82 -8.61 29.71
CA ASN A 588 -2.84 -8.55 30.78
C ASN A 588 -2.25 -8.43 32.20
N LYS A 589 -1.00 -8.88 32.39
CA LYS A 589 -0.23 -8.66 33.63
C LYS A 589 0.47 -7.28 33.66
N ASN A 590 0.29 -6.44 32.64
CA ASN A 590 0.96 -5.16 32.42
C ASN A 590 2.50 -5.25 32.29
N ASP A 591 3.05 -6.44 32.03
CA ASP A 591 4.45 -6.63 31.67
C ASP A 591 4.64 -6.42 30.16
N TYR A 592 4.62 -5.16 29.76
CA TYR A 592 4.69 -4.77 28.34
C TYR A 592 6.02 -5.15 27.67
N GLN A 593 7.11 -5.29 28.46
CA GLN A 593 8.39 -5.68 27.88
C GLN A 593 8.39 -7.17 27.51
N ALA A 594 7.97 -8.05 28.42
CA ALA A 594 7.84 -9.45 28.12
C ALA A 594 6.81 -9.71 27.00
N ALA A 595 5.67 -8.99 27.01
CA ALA A 595 4.68 -9.06 25.96
C ALA A 595 5.27 -8.75 24.58
N LYS A 596 6.03 -7.65 24.42
CA LYS A 596 6.72 -7.30 23.16
C LYS A 596 7.69 -8.37 22.70
N ASP A 597 8.44 -8.96 23.62
CA ASP A 597 9.41 -10.00 23.29
C ASP A 597 8.72 -11.26 22.73
N PHE A 598 7.61 -11.68 23.33
CA PHE A 598 6.85 -12.82 22.88
C PHE A 598 6.06 -12.56 21.60
N TYR A 599 5.42 -11.40 21.45
CA TYR A 599 4.82 -11.01 20.17
C TYR A 599 5.87 -10.89 19.06
N GLY A 600 7.08 -10.42 19.39
CA GLY A 600 8.20 -10.39 18.45
C GLY A 600 8.67 -11.78 17.98
N LYS A 601 8.67 -12.78 18.87
CA LYS A 601 8.94 -14.20 18.53
C LYS A 601 7.85 -14.76 17.62
N SER A 602 6.59 -14.53 17.97
CA SER A 602 5.42 -14.94 17.20
C SER A 602 5.46 -14.34 15.79
N LEU A 603 5.63 -13.03 15.70
CA LEU A 603 5.70 -12.25 14.45
C LEU A 603 6.77 -12.78 13.49
N LYS A 604 7.99 -13.09 13.99
CA LYS A 604 9.07 -13.66 13.17
C LYS A 604 8.67 -14.99 12.52
N ILE A 605 7.97 -15.85 13.27
CA ILE A 605 7.53 -17.15 12.74
C ILE A 605 6.40 -16.95 11.73
N PHE A 606 5.38 -16.13 12.03
CA PHE A 606 4.28 -15.86 11.11
C PHE A 606 4.77 -15.19 9.80
N GLN A 607 5.78 -14.30 9.87
CA GLN A 607 6.44 -13.73 8.70
C GLN A 607 7.11 -14.81 7.83
N LYS A 608 7.86 -15.73 8.46
CA LYS A 608 8.50 -16.86 7.76
C LYS A 608 7.48 -17.79 7.10
N LEU A 609 6.35 -18.02 7.75
CA LEU A 609 5.26 -18.84 7.24
C LEU A 609 4.32 -18.11 6.27
N LYS A 610 4.44 -16.79 6.11
CA LYS A 610 3.58 -15.91 5.28
C LYS A 610 2.11 -15.96 5.69
N LEU A 611 1.85 -15.96 6.98
CA LEU A 611 0.53 -15.99 7.58
C LEU A 611 0.05 -14.57 7.88
N SER A 612 -0.60 -13.95 6.91
CA SER A 612 -0.90 -12.50 6.92
C SER A 612 -1.92 -12.10 7.97
N ASN A 613 -2.93 -12.93 8.23
CA ASN A 613 -3.94 -12.62 9.25
C ASN A 613 -3.34 -12.62 10.65
N GLU A 614 -2.55 -13.65 10.97
CA GLU A 614 -1.88 -13.77 12.25
C GLU A 614 -0.79 -12.69 12.45
N LEU A 615 -0.19 -12.21 11.34
CA LEU A 615 0.71 -11.05 11.37
C LEU A 615 -0.03 -9.76 11.73
N SER A 616 -1.21 -9.56 11.16
CA SER A 616 -2.08 -8.42 11.45
C SER A 616 -2.42 -8.37 12.95
N ASP A 617 -2.82 -9.50 13.52
CA ASP A 617 -3.12 -9.61 14.96
C ASP A 617 -1.92 -9.24 15.82
N CYS A 618 -0.70 -9.69 15.47
CA CYS A 618 0.52 -9.31 16.17
C CYS A 618 0.78 -7.79 16.12
N TYR A 619 0.55 -7.16 14.97
CA TYR A 619 0.73 -5.71 14.85
C TYR A 619 -0.29 -4.93 15.67
N PHE A 620 -1.56 -5.34 15.69
CA PHE A 620 -2.56 -4.69 16.54
C PHE A 620 -2.20 -4.79 18.03
N ASN A 621 -1.79 -5.95 18.51
CA ASN A 621 -1.39 -6.12 19.91
C ASN A 621 -0.10 -5.34 20.27
N LEU A 622 0.89 -5.26 19.36
CA LEU A 622 2.05 -4.41 19.57
C LEU A 622 1.68 -2.92 19.60
N GLY A 623 0.74 -2.52 18.74
CA GLY A 623 0.17 -1.17 18.76
C GLY A 623 -0.54 -0.87 20.07
N GLU A 624 -1.32 -1.80 20.58
CA GLU A 624 -2.04 -1.67 21.85
C GLU A 624 -1.10 -1.51 23.05
N ILE A 625 0.03 -2.23 23.08
CA ILE A 625 1.07 -2.03 24.09
C ILE A 625 1.60 -0.59 24.02
N HIS A 626 1.88 -0.06 22.82
CA HIS A 626 2.36 1.31 22.67
C HIS A 626 1.27 2.33 23.03
N PHE A 627 0.00 2.02 22.79
CA PHE A 627 -1.13 2.84 23.23
C PHE A 627 -1.18 2.95 24.77
N PHE A 628 -1.12 1.84 25.50
CA PHE A 628 -1.08 1.85 26.97
C PHE A 628 0.16 2.56 27.53
N GLN A 629 1.28 2.52 26.80
CA GLN A 629 2.49 3.28 27.14
C GLN A 629 2.42 4.76 26.75
N LYS A 630 1.27 5.26 26.25
CA LYS A 630 1.05 6.63 25.73
C LYS A 630 1.98 7.02 24.58
N GLN A 631 2.55 6.05 23.89
CA GLN A 631 3.39 6.24 22.70
C GLN A 631 2.51 6.22 21.44
N TYR A 632 1.59 7.18 21.37
CA TYR A 632 0.47 7.18 20.41
C TYR A 632 0.92 7.09 18.95
N GLN A 633 2.01 7.76 18.58
CA GLN A 633 2.52 7.68 17.21
C GLN A 633 2.97 6.26 16.85
N LYS A 634 3.70 5.58 17.75
CA LYS A 634 4.11 4.19 17.51
C LYS A 634 2.93 3.23 17.49
N ALA A 635 1.92 3.49 18.34
CA ALA A 635 0.68 2.71 18.33
C ALA A 635 -0.02 2.81 16.96
N LEU A 636 -0.17 4.03 16.42
CA LEU A 636 -0.72 4.25 15.08
C LEU A 636 0.07 3.52 13.98
N ASP A 637 1.40 3.56 14.05
CA ASP A 637 2.26 2.89 13.07
C ASP A 637 1.95 1.39 13.02
N TYR A 638 1.86 0.74 14.18
CA TYR A 638 1.53 -0.67 14.28
C TYR A 638 0.09 -0.97 13.85
N TYR A 639 -0.88 -0.16 14.27
CA TYR A 639 -2.28 -0.33 13.85
C TYR A 639 -2.44 -0.21 12.32
N PHE A 640 -1.77 0.75 11.69
CA PHE A 640 -1.79 0.87 10.23
C PHE A 640 -1.05 -0.27 9.53
N MET A 641 -0.02 -0.87 10.15
CA MET A 641 0.62 -2.08 9.62
C MET A 641 -0.37 -3.25 9.59
N GLY A 642 -1.11 -3.48 10.68
CA GLY A 642 -2.15 -4.49 10.75
C GLY A 642 -3.27 -4.23 9.74
N LEU A 643 -3.82 -3.02 9.76
CA LEU A 643 -4.91 -2.62 8.87
C LEU A 643 -4.60 -2.83 7.39
N ARG A 644 -3.35 -2.55 6.99
CA ARG A 644 -2.92 -2.76 5.60
C ARG A 644 -2.91 -4.23 5.20
N LEU A 645 -2.45 -5.12 6.09
CA LEU A 645 -2.49 -6.55 5.82
C LEU A 645 -3.93 -7.03 5.64
N ASP A 646 -4.83 -6.59 6.50
CA ASP A 646 -6.24 -6.96 6.45
C ASP A 646 -6.93 -6.41 5.20
N GLN A 647 -6.60 -5.18 4.76
CA GLN A 647 -7.07 -4.64 3.48
C GLN A 647 -6.57 -5.44 2.27
N GLN A 648 -5.30 -5.87 2.29
CA GLN A 648 -4.73 -6.66 1.19
C GLN A 648 -5.38 -8.04 1.06
N HIS A 649 -5.87 -8.59 2.15
CA HIS A 649 -6.46 -9.93 2.23
C HIS A 649 -7.99 -9.93 2.36
N ASP A 650 -8.63 -8.76 2.28
CA ASP A 650 -10.09 -8.54 2.45
C ASP A 650 -10.62 -9.17 3.77
N ASN A 651 -9.82 -9.04 4.85
CA ASN A 651 -10.21 -9.51 6.17
C ASN A 651 -11.11 -8.46 6.87
N LYS A 652 -12.36 -8.43 6.49
CA LYS A 652 -13.32 -7.42 6.95
C LYS A 652 -13.54 -7.42 8.46
N VAL A 653 -13.40 -8.56 9.13
CA VAL A 653 -13.56 -8.66 10.59
C VAL A 653 -12.45 -7.87 11.29
N ASN A 654 -11.18 -8.16 10.96
CA ASN A 654 -10.05 -7.46 11.56
C ASN A 654 -10.02 -5.97 11.14
N LEU A 655 -10.48 -5.64 9.92
CA LEU A 655 -10.62 -4.24 9.50
C LEU A 655 -11.58 -3.46 10.38
N ALA A 656 -12.74 -4.03 10.72
CA ALA A 656 -13.70 -3.38 11.60
C ALA A 656 -13.13 -3.15 13.00
N CYS A 657 -12.47 -4.15 13.57
CA CYS A 657 -11.78 -4.06 14.85
C CYS A 657 -10.64 -3.03 14.81
N GLY A 658 -9.79 -3.06 13.78
CA GLY A 658 -8.68 -2.12 13.60
C GLY A 658 -9.12 -0.67 13.46
N TYR A 659 -10.22 -0.40 12.74
CA TYR A 659 -10.80 0.93 12.69
C TYR A 659 -11.26 1.40 14.07
N ASN A 660 -11.86 0.52 14.86
CA ASN A 660 -12.29 0.87 16.22
C ASN A 660 -11.07 1.23 17.11
N MET A 661 -10.00 0.44 17.08
CA MET A 661 -8.77 0.71 17.85
C MET A 661 -8.10 2.03 17.46
N ILE A 662 -8.07 2.34 16.15
CA ILE A 662 -7.55 3.63 15.66
C ILE A 662 -8.46 4.77 16.11
N GLY A 663 -9.78 4.58 16.09
CA GLY A 663 -10.75 5.55 16.59
C GLY A 663 -10.56 5.83 18.08
N GLU A 664 -10.32 4.81 18.90
CA GLU A 664 -10.03 4.94 20.34
C GLU A 664 -8.76 5.76 20.58
N LEU A 665 -7.72 5.50 19.80
CA LEU A 665 -6.47 6.27 19.90
C LEU A 665 -6.70 7.75 19.55
N TYR A 666 -7.44 8.05 18.48
CA TYR A 666 -7.75 9.43 18.11
C TYR A 666 -8.64 10.12 19.16
N LEU A 667 -9.55 9.39 19.79
CA LEU A 667 -10.36 9.90 20.90
C LEU A 667 -9.49 10.27 22.11
N GLU A 668 -8.46 9.47 22.40
CA GLU A 668 -7.52 9.69 23.50
C GLU A 668 -6.64 10.92 23.26
N ILE A 669 -6.19 11.16 22.03
CA ILE A 669 -5.39 12.33 21.67
C ILE A 669 -6.21 13.57 21.31
N ASP A 670 -7.53 13.53 21.57
CA ASP A 670 -8.49 14.61 21.37
C ASP A 670 -8.73 15.03 19.91
N ASP A 671 -8.34 14.19 18.95
CA ASP A 671 -8.72 14.38 17.54
C ASP A 671 -10.12 13.78 17.28
N LEU A 672 -11.13 14.54 17.71
CA LEU A 672 -12.53 14.08 17.70
C LEU A 672 -13.09 13.90 16.27
N GLU A 673 -12.48 14.51 15.28
CA GLU A 673 -12.92 14.37 13.87
C GLU A 673 -12.47 13.03 13.29
N GLN A 674 -11.20 12.70 13.46
CA GLN A 674 -10.67 11.41 13.03
C GLN A 674 -11.28 10.25 13.82
N ALA A 675 -11.48 10.41 15.13
CA ALA A 675 -12.15 9.41 15.95
C ALA A 675 -13.54 9.09 15.40
N GLU A 676 -14.36 10.13 15.09
CA GLU A 676 -15.69 9.93 14.51
C GLU A 676 -15.67 9.20 13.18
N ASN A 677 -14.72 9.57 12.31
CA ASN A 677 -14.57 8.94 11.00
C ASN A 677 -14.25 7.44 11.13
N TYR A 678 -13.28 7.09 11.97
CA TYR A 678 -12.88 5.68 12.15
C TYR A 678 -13.95 4.85 12.85
N PHE A 679 -14.63 5.37 13.88
CA PHE A 679 -15.72 4.65 14.52
C PHE A 679 -16.92 4.41 13.58
N LYS A 680 -17.24 5.37 12.72
CA LYS A 680 -18.26 5.18 11.68
C LYS A 680 -17.88 4.14 10.66
N GLN A 681 -16.62 4.11 10.21
CA GLN A 681 -16.13 3.07 9.31
C GLN A 681 -16.20 1.68 9.98
N SER A 682 -15.83 1.58 11.25
CA SER A 682 -15.97 0.35 12.03
C SER A 682 -17.43 -0.10 12.12
N ALA A 683 -18.35 0.79 12.50
CA ALA A 683 -19.77 0.47 12.64
C ALA A 683 -20.40 0.04 11.29
N GLU A 684 -20.11 0.75 10.21
CA GLU A 684 -20.62 0.44 8.88
C GLU A 684 -20.14 -0.93 8.40
N LEU A 685 -18.83 -1.19 8.55
CA LEU A 685 -18.26 -2.46 8.15
C LEU A 685 -18.78 -3.62 9.01
N SER A 686 -18.90 -3.41 10.32
CA SER A 686 -19.48 -4.39 11.27
C SER A 686 -20.92 -4.74 10.90
N LYS A 687 -21.70 -3.75 10.46
CA LYS A 687 -23.07 -3.96 9.98
C LYS A 687 -23.09 -4.78 8.68
N GLN A 688 -22.18 -4.48 7.73
CA GLN A 688 -22.07 -5.23 6.47
C GLN A 688 -21.72 -6.70 6.67
N ILE A 689 -20.87 -7.01 7.66
CA ILE A 689 -20.45 -8.38 7.97
C ILE A 689 -21.33 -9.07 9.04
N ASN A 690 -22.38 -8.40 9.52
CA ASN A 690 -23.24 -8.86 10.63
C ASN A 690 -22.48 -9.18 11.93
N SER A 691 -21.37 -8.48 12.20
CA SER A 691 -20.64 -8.62 13.47
C SER A 691 -21.30 -7.77 14.55
N ARG A 692 -22.21 -8.37 15.31
CA ARG A 692 -22.95 -7.68 16.38
C ARG A 692 -22.04 -7.13 17.47
N LEU A 693 -21.00 -7.86 17.85
CA LEU A 693 -20.09 -7.45 18.91
C LEU A 693 -19.25 -6.20 18.51
N ASP A 694 -18.68 -6.21 17.31
CA ASP A 694 -17.89 -5.06 16.81
C ASP A 694 -18.77 -3.85 16.58
N LEU A 695 -20.00 -4.06 16.07
CA LEU A 695 -21.00 -3.00 15.95
C LEU A 695 -21.36 -2.36 17.30
N ALA A 696 -21.53 -3.18 18.33
CA ALA A 696 -21.81 -2.70 19.68
C ALA A 696 -20.62 -1.92 20.26
N SER A 697 -19.39 -2.38 20.04
CA SER A 697 -18.16 -1.69 20.46
C SER A 697 -17.99 -0.34 19.76
N ALA A 698 -18.19 -0.29 18.45
CA ALA A 698 -18.13 0.96 17.69
C ALA A 698 -19.20 1.96 18.11
N ASN A 699 -20.43 1.51 18.33
CA ASN A 699 -21.52 2.37 18.82
C ASN A 699 -21.28 2.85 20.26
N TYR A 700 -20.68 2.03 21.13
CA TYR A 700 -20.30 2.45 22.47
C TYR A 700 -19.28 3.59 22.41
N ASN A 701 -18.25 3.46 21.57
CA ASN A 701 -17.21 4.46 21.41
C ASN A 701 -17.73 5.74 20.71
N LEU A 702 -18.65 5.62 19.76
CA LEU A 702 -19.37 6.77 19.20
C LEU A 702 -20.16 7.52 20.28
N GLY A 703 -20.78 6.81 21.21
CA GLY A 703 -21.47 7.42 22.35
C GLY A 703 -20.51 8.21 23.26
N LEU A 704 -19.33 7.67 23.59
CA LEU A 704 -18.27 8.38 24.34
C LEU A 704 -17.81 9.64 23.60
N LEU A 705 -17.56 9.52 22.30
CA LEU A 705 -17.15 10.63 21.43
C LEU A 705 -18.22 11.73 21.38
N TYR A 706 -19.48 11.38 21.16
CA TYR A 706 -20.56 12.37 21.08
C TYR A 706 -20.82 13.05 22.42
N ARG A 707 -20.68 12.34 23.56
CA ARG A 707 -20.68 12.95 24.88
C ARG A 707 -19.55 14.00 24.99
N LYS A 708 -18.34 13.65 24.59
CA LYS A 708 -17.17 14.56 24.59
C LYS A 708 -17.40 15.79 23.68
N LYS A 709 -18.10 15.63 22.58
CA LYS A 709 -18.52 16.72 21.66
C LYS A 709 -19.73 17.52 22.18
N GLY A 710 -20.32 17.21 23.33
CA GLY A 710 -21.52 17.86 23.86
C GLY A 710 -22.82 17.50 23.09
N ARG A 711 -22.77 16.51 22.20
CA ARG A 711 -23.93 16.11 21.37
C ARG A 711 -24.76 15.02 22.06
N LYS A 712 -25.47 15.42 23.15
CA LYS A 712 -26.19 14.50 24.04
C LYS A 712 -27.15 13.54 23.32
N ASN A 713 -27.93 14.02 22.33
CA ASN A 713 -28.89 13.19 21.63
C ASN A 713 -28.22 12.05 20.82
N LEU A 714 -27.11 12.37 20.13
CA LEU A 714 -26.36 11.37 19.38
C LEU A 714 -25.65 10.37 20.30
N ALA A 715 -25.15 10.84 21.44
CA ALA A 715 -24.56 9.94 22.44
C ALA A 715 -25.59 8.94 22.98
N ARG A 716 -26.80 9.42 23.31
CA ARG A 716 -27.90 8.57 23.78
C ARG A 716 -28.31 7.53 22.74
N GLU A 717 -28.42 7.93 21.49
CA GLU A 717 -28.79 7.03 20.40
C GLU A 717 -27.74 5.93 20.20
N ALA A 718 -26.47 6.30 20.10
CA ALA A 718 -25.36 5.36 19.93
C ALA A 718 -25.28 4.37 21.10
N TRP A 719 -25.39 4.85 22.34
CA TRP A 719 -25.36 3.97 23.50
C TRP A 719 -26.59 3.05 23.62
N ARG A 720 -27.79 3.50 23.21
CA ARG A 720 -28.96 2.61 23.16
C ARG A 720 -28.78 1.49 22.15
N GLN A 721 -28.24 1.77 20.97
CA GLN A 721 -27.92 0.75 19.97
C GLN A 721 -26.89 -0.27 20.51
N ALA A 722 -25.84 0.20 21.17
CA ALA A 722 -24.87 -0.67 21.80
C ALA A 722 -25.48 -1.51 22.95
N GLN A 723 -26.32 -0.87 23.79
CA GLN A 723 -26.98 -1.51 24.94
C GLN A 723 -27.90 -2.65 24.51
N GLU A 724 -28.67 -2.48 23.45
CA GLU A 724 -29.56 -3.50 22.91
C GLU A 724 -28.77 -4.76 22.53
N ILE A 725 -27.61 -4.57 21.89
CA ILE A 725 -26.77 -5.68 21.49
C ILE A 725 -26.11 -6.35 22.71
N TYR A 726 -25.50 -5.57 23.63
CA TYR A 726 -24.79 -6.12 24.79
C TYR A 726 -25.71 -6.80 25.80
N ARG A 727 -27.02 -6.48 25.80
CA ARG A 727 -28.00 -7.13 26.69
C ARG A 727 -27.99 -8.65 26.64
N SER A 728 -27.71 -9.20 25.45
CA SER A 728 -27.65 -10.67 25.22
C SER A 728 -26.25 -11.25 25.15
N ILE A 729 -25.21 -10.39 25.15
CA ILE A 729 -23.83 -10.83 24.84
C ILE A 729 -22.90 -10.59 26.04
N ASP A 730 -23.00 -9.41 26.71
CA ASP A 730 -22.06 -8.97 27.73
C ASP A 730 -22.77 -8.14 28.80
N VAL A 731 -23.05 -8.77 29.93
CA VAL A 731 -23.80 -8.15 31.04
C VAL A 731 -23.02 -6.98 31.65
N ASP A 732 -21.71 -7.06 31.76
CA ASP A 732 -20.88 -6.02 32.38
C ASP A 732 -20.87 -4.75 31.53
N LYS A 733 -20.68 -4.89 30.23
CA LYS A 733 -20.78 -3.76 29.29
C LYS A 733 -22.19 -3.19 29.21
N TYR A 734 -23.22 -4.05 29.27
CA TYR A 734 -24.60 -3.58 29.36
C TYR A 734 -24.82 -2.69 30.60
N GLN A 735 -24.34 -3.10 31.78
CA GLN A 735 -24.47 -2.30 33.01
C GLN A 735 -23.66 -0.99 32.93
N LYS A 736 -22.47 -1.05 32.35
CA LYS A 736 -21.64 0.16 32.13
C LYS A 736 -22.37 1.18 31.26
N ILE A 737 -22.96 0.75 30.14
CA ILE A 737 -23.72 1.66 29.25
C ILE A 737 -24.94 2.21 29.95
N ARG A 738 -25.63 1.38 30.75
CA ARG A 738 -26.79 1.84 31.54
C ARG A 738 -26.42 2.97 32.50
N LYS A 739 -25.24 2.88 33.13
CA LYS A 739 -24.71 3.93 34.00
C LYS A 739 -24.42 5.19 33.20
N GLU A 740 -23.75 5.10 32.04
CA GLU A 740 -23.46 6.23 31.16
C GLU A 740 -24.73 6.95 30.69
N LEU A 741 -25.79 6.21 30.37
CA LEU A 741 -27.08 6.76 29.99
C LEU A 741 -27.76 7.51 31.15
N LEU A 742 -27.72 6.96 32.38
CA LEU A 742 -28.25 7.61 33.57
C LEU A 742 -27.51 8.91 33.90
N GLU A 743 -26.19 8.90 33.80
CA GLU A 743 -25.36 10.10 33.99
C GLU A 743 -25.64 11.17 32.92
N LEU A 744 -25.88 10.76 31.66
CA LEU A 744 -26.21 11.69 30.58
C LEU A 744 -27.59 12.35 30.76
N ASP A 745 -28.54 11.64 31.37
CA ASP A 745 -29.86 12.14 31.65
C ASP A 745 -29.92 13.01 32.93
N ALA A 746 -28.94 12.88 33.83
CA ALA A 746 -28.82 13.69 35.06
C ALA A 746 -28.14 15.06 34.83
N ILE A 747 -27.45 15.24 33.73
CA ILE A 747 -26.80 16.49 33.30
C ILE A 747 -27.72 17.21 32.31
#